data_c42a796103e6c22a478449462cee292e
#
_entry.id   c42a796103e6c22a478449462cee292e
#
_cell.length_a   1.000
_cell.length_b   1.000
_cell.length_c   1.000
_cell.angle_alpha   90.00
_cell.angle_beta   90.00
_cell.angle_gamma   90.00
#
_symmetry.space_group_name_H-M   'P 1'
#
loop_
_entity.id
_entity.type
_entity.pdbx_description
1 polymer ?
#
loop_
_entity_poly.entity_id
_entity_poly.type
_entity_poly.pdbx_seq_one_letter_code
_entity_poly.pdbx_strand_id
1 'polypeptide(L)'
;MEQPVTPISTDLVLLGGGHSHALVLRRLGMVDLPGVRLTLISDRVETPYSGMLPAHIAGRYSLDQSHIDLRPLTRFANCRLYLDRVIGVDMERQQVLCAYHPPVAFDVLSIDTGSTPATVAVPGAREYAIPAKPVPELLQAWHHLLQAVQTHPGQSWTLAVVGGGVGGVELVLNMQERLQQLLADLGQSPDRLTLHLFQRGQALAPDRHPLIRQRLGRILQRRGIQVHLGEAVVRLDRPSPEGPVQIQGQSGRVLRCDRVFWVTRAAAPPWLQGSGLALDDQGFIQVGDTLQSLSHPHVFATGDVATMVHHPRPKAGVFAVRQGKPLYQNLLRLLQNRPLRPFHPQRQFLTLIDLGYGRTLAARGPWSWESPLCRRWKDHIDQRFMARLREFPAMATHRWPPPLALTAGPAPWSGCGAKVGSDALALQRVRQDFPDFGVGNDDRLVGLEAPDDAAVIKVPAGQVMVHTMDFFPALVEDPFLFAQICLKHCLSDLYAMGAKPQSVLAMVQVPYGTPAKQADTLYSLLVGIHQGLLPSGALLVGSHSIQAAQLGLGLACNGVAHPDRLLRKGGMGVGDGLILTQPLGTGTLFAADMRGLARGRWIAAALEQMVQSNQGAAAVLQAHQATACTDIKGFGLIGRLLEMVRASRVSVRLELDALPVLAGARETLAQGIVSSLQPQNLQSAQAIANRADYQAHPDYPLLFDPQTAGGLLATIPAAQLGDCLQALRAEGYGAATVIGQVTGEASAQPITIQML
;
A
#
# COMPACT_ATOMS: atom_id res chain seq x y z
N MET A 1 -20.56 9.13 30.19
CA MET A 1 -21.71 9.01 29.24
C MET A 1 -21.12 8.58 27.90
N GLU A 2 -21.45 7.38 27.48
CA GLU A 2 -21.04 6.84 26.18
C GLU A 2 -21.79 7.57 25.07
N GLN A 3 -21.05 8.05 24.05
CA GLN A 3 -21.69 8.73 22.92
C GLN A 3 -22.45 7.70 22.06
N PRO A 4 -23.64 8.05 21.56
CA PRO A 4 -24.40 7.15 20.72
C PRO A 4 -23.70 6.86 19.41
N VAL A 5 -23.67 5.59 19.01
CA VAL A 5 -23.18 5.20 17.69
C VAL A 5 -24.22 5.65 16.66
N THR A 6 -23.92 6.68 15.89
CA THR A 6 -24.77 7.12 14.77
C THR A 6 -24.59 6.11 13.62
N PRO A 7 -25.69 5.48 13.13
CA PRO A 7 -25.63 4.57 12.01
C PRO A 7 -25.05 5.23 10.76
N ILE A 8 -24.22 4.51 10.02
CA ILE A 8 -23.63 4.98 8.75
C ILE A 8 -24.76 5.20 7.73
N SER A 9 -24.85 6.44 7.21
CA SER A 9 -25.85 6.84 6.23
C SER A 9 -25.25 7.42 4.95
N THR A 10 -24.02 7.91 4.99
CA THR A 10 -23.38 8.63 3.88
C THR A 10 -21.96 8.15 3.65
N ASP A 11 -21.60 7.90 2.39
CA ASP A 11 -20.26 7.58 1.95
C ASP A 11 -19.59 8.78 1.29
N LEU A 12 -18.52 9.27 1.92
CA LEU A 12 -17.60 10.24 1.31
C LEU A 12 -16.34 9.49 0.81
N VAL A 13 -16.19 9.42 -0.50
CA VAL A 13 -15.05 8.76 -1.13
C VAL A 13 -14.07 9.77 -1.69
N LEU A 14 -12.79 9.63 -1.33
CA LEU A 14 -11.67 10.41 -1.84
C LEU A 14 -10.86 9.54 -2.81
N LEU A 15 -10.73 9.95 -4.08
CA LEU A 15 -9.91 9.27 -5.08
C LEU A 15 -8.55 9.95 -5.22
N GLY A 16 -7.50 9.20 -4.91
CA GLY A 16 -6.13 9.67 -4.97
C GLY A 16 -5.63 10.32 -3.67
N GLY A 17 -4.43 9.95 -3.25
CA GLY A 17 -3.74 10.52 -2.10
C GLY A 17 -3.02 11.84 -2.41
N GLY A 18 -3.59 12.71 -3.26
CA GLY A 18 -2.98 13.98 -3.65
C GLY A 18 -2.86 14.98 -2.50
N HIS A 19 -2.15 16.09 -2.75
CA HIS A 19 -1.87 17.11 -1.72
C HIS A 19 -3.14 17.75 -1.13
N SER A 20 -4.20 17.93 -1.94
CA SER A 20 -5.46 18.48 -1.44
C SER A 20 -6.12 17.50 -0.47
N HIS A 21 -6.16 16.21 -0.82
CA HIS A 21 -6.76 15.17 0.03
C HIS A 21 -5.96 14.94 1.31
N ALA A 22 -4.62 14.97 1.28
CA ALA A 22 -3.81 14.90 2.50
C ALA A 22 -4.17 16.02 3.50
N LEU A 23 -4.37 17.24 3.01
CA LEU A 23 -4.81 18.38 3.82
C LEU A 23 -6.27 18.26 4.29
N VAL A 24 -7.14 17.67 3.46
CA VAL A 24 -8.55 17.38 3.81
C VAL A 24 -8.59 16.34 4.91
N LEU A 25 -7.89 15.22 4.79
CA LEU A 25 -7.81 14.17 5.80
C LEU A 25 -7.34 14.71 7.15
N ARG A 26 -6.25 15.49 7.16
CA ARG A 26 -5.76 16.12 8.38
C ARG A 26 -6.82 17.00 9.06
N ARG A 27 -7.67 17.69 8.29
CA ARG A 27 -8.74 18.55 8.83
C ARG A 27 -9.97 17.76 9.26
N LEU A 28 -10.33 16.71 8.49
CA LEU A 28 -11.43 15.81 8.83
C LEU A 28 -11.15 15.07 10.14
N GLY A 29 -9.90 14.67 10.40
CA GLY A 29 -9.51 14.06 11.67
C GLY A 29 -9.63 14.97 12.90
N MET A 30 -9.90 16.27 12.71
CA MET A 30 -10.14 17.23 13.82
C MET A 30 -11.63 17.52 14.07
N VAL A 31 -12.53 16.86 13.34
CA VAL A 31 -13.98 17.04 13.48
C VAL A 31 -14.65 15.69 13.55
N ASP A 32 -15.72 15.60 14.32
CA ASP A 32 -16.56 14.43 14.33
C ASP A 32 -17.56 14.51 13.16
N LEU A 33 -17.70 13.38 12.44
CA LEU A 33 -18.59 13.24 11.28
C LEU A 33 -19.57 12.07 11.52
N PRO A 34 -20.54 12.25 12.42
CA PRO A 34 -21.47 11.17 12.76
C PRO A 34 -22.27 10.74 11.51
N GLY A 35 -22.37 9.44 11.30
CA GLY A 35 -23.08 8.84 10.17
C GLY A 35 -22.36 8.91 8.82
N VAL A 36 -21.17 9.50 8.73
CA VAL A 36 -20.37 9.57 7.51
C VAL A 36 -19.27 8.52 7.55
N ARG A 37 -19.23 7.66 6.53
CA ARG A 37 -18.15 6.71 6.28
C ARG A 37 -17.18 7.33 5.28
N LEU A 38 -15.95 7.59 5.73
CA LEU A 38 -14.89 8.17 4.92
C LEU A 38 -14.01 7.07 4.33
N THR A 39 -13.75 7.12 3.02
CA THR A 39 -12.87 6.17 2.33
C THR A 39 -11.89 6.92 1.44
N LEU A 40 -10.59 6.61 1.54
CA LEU A 40 -9.55 7.01 0.60
C LEU A 40 -9.18 5.81 -0.28
N ILE A 41 -9.23 5.97 -1.60
CA ILE A 41 -8.74 4.99 -2.56
C ILE A 41 -7.48 5.57 -3.20
N SER A 42 -6.35 4.88 -3.07
CA SER A 42 -5.06 5.30 -3.59
C SER A 42 -4.26 4.09 -4.07
N ASP A 43 -3.58 4.22 -5.20
CA ASP A 43 -2.68 3.18 -5.72
C ASP A 43 -1.40 3.03 -4.87
N ARG A 44 -1.19 3.91 -3.90
CA ARG A 44 0.02 3.96 -3.05
C ARG A 44 -0.30 4.47 -1.66
N VAL A 45 0.46 3.96 -0.71
CA VAL A 45 0.37 4.36 0.70
C VAL A 45 1.14 5.66 0.99
N GLU A 46 2.08 6.05 0.11
CA GLU A 46 2.90 7.26 0.24
C GLU A 46 2.78 8.14 -1.00
N THR A 47 2.60 9.44 -0.80
CA THR A 47 2.52 10.44 -1.88
C THR A 47 3.73 11.36 -1.86
N PRO A 48 4.49 11.49 -2.97
CA PRO A 48 5.63 12.38 -3.02
C PRO A 48 5.21 13.85 -2.93
N TYR A 49 5.87 14.62 -2.09
CA TYR A 49 5.71 16.08 -2.08
C TYR A 49 6.58 16.70 -3.18
N SER A 50 5.96 17.16 -4.23
CA SER A 50 6.62 17.66 -5.45
C SER A 50 7.61 18.80 -5.17
N GLY A 51 7.39 19.61 -4.13
CA GLY A 51 8.29 20.69 -3.71
C GLY A 51 9.66 20.21 -3.20
N MET A 52 9.73 19.00 -2.65
CA MET A 52 10.97 18.42 -2.11
C MET A 52 11.63 17.41 -3.04
N LEU A 53 10.95 17.00 -4.11
CA LEU A 53 11.46 15.97 -5.03
C LEU A 53 12.83 16.32 -5.65
N PRO A 54 13.09 17.56 -6.15
CA PRO A 54 14.42 17.90 -6.67
C PRO A 54 15.52 17.73 -5.62
N ALA A 55 15.28 18.15 -4.40
CA ALA A 55 16.24 18.03 -3.30
C ALA A 55 16.43 16.56 -2.85
N HIS A 56 15.40 15.69 -2.99
CA HIS A 56 15.52 14.26 -2.78
C HIS A 56 16.40 13.60 -3.86
N ILE A 57 16.20 13.95 -5.12
CA ILE A 57 17.07 13.50 -6.24
C ILE A 57 18.54 13.87 -5.98
N ALA A 58 18.80 15.07 -5.44
CA ALA A 58 20.13 15.49 -5.04
C ALA A 58 20.68 14.80 -3.77
N GLY A 59 19.90 13.91 -3.13
CA GLY A 59 20.29 13.19 -1.92
C GLY A 59 20.26 14.02 -0.63
N ARG A 60 19.64 15.21 -0.65
CA ARG A 60 19.54 16.10 0.52
C ARG A 60 18.37 15.79 1.45
N TYR A 61 17.34 15.12 0.96
CA TYR A 61 16.22 14.62 1.75
C TYR A 61 16.07 13.11 1.56
N SER A 62 15.77 12.42 2.65
CA SER A 62 15.41 11.02 2.59
C SER A 62 14.03 10.84 1.95
N LEU A 63 13.69 9.58 1.58
CA LEU A 63 12.35 9.23 1.11
C LEU A 63 11.29 9.67 2.13
N ASP A 64 11.50 9.34 3.40
CA ASP A 64 10.59 9.68 4.49
C ASP A 64 10.37 11.18 4.65
N GLN A 65 11.42 11.99 4.43
CA GLN A 65 11.32 13.45 4.54
C GLN A 65 10.52 14.07 3.40
N SER A 66 10.54 13.45 2.21
CA SER A 66 9.97 13.98 0.98
C SER A 66 8.62 13.37 0.59
N HIS A 67 8.13 12.35 1.31
CA HIS A 67 6.85 11.69 1.04
C HIS A 67 5.86 11.88 2.19
N ILE A 68 4.60 12.08 1.83
CA ILE A 68 3.45 12.13 2.74
C ILE A 68 2.98 10.70 2.93
N ASP A 69 3.06 10.18 4.14
CA ASP A 69 2.51 8.89 4.50
C ASP A 69 1.00 9.03 4.73
N LEU A 70 0.20 8.33 3.91
CA LEU A 70 -1.26 8.38 3.97
C LEU A 70 -1.82 7.52 5.10
N ARG A 71 -1.10 6.49 5.55
CA ARG A 71 -1.61 5.57 6.58
C ARG A 71 -1.85 6.26 7.93
N PRO A 72 -0.89 6.99 8.53
CA PRO A 72 -1.16 7.75 9.74
C PRO A 72 -2.24 8.82 9.57
N LEU A 73 -2.33 9.45 8.37
CA LEU A 73 -3.38 10.42 8.06
C LEU A 73 -4.76 9.80 8.03
N THR A 74 -4.92 8.64 7.40
CA THR A 74 -6.21 7.94 7.35
C THR A 74 -6.61 7.42 8.72
N ARG A 75 -5.66 6.92 9.52
CA ARG A 75 -5.91 6.57 10.93
C ARG A 75 -6.39 7.77 11.75
N PHE A 76 -5.70 8.91 11.64
CA PHE A 76 -6.08 10.13 12.33
C PHE A 76 -7.49 10.65 11.92
N ALA A 77 -7.84 10.49 10.64
CA ALA A 77 -9.14 10.91 10.09
C ALA A 77 -10.27 9.88 10.28
N ASN A 78 -10.02 8.74 10.91
CA ASN A 78 -10.95 7.60 10.95
C ASN A 78 -11.46 7.24 9.54
N CYS A 79 -10.54 7.13 8.59
CA CYS A 79 -10.78 6.95 7.17
C CYS A 79 -10.32 5.55 6.74
N ARG A 80 -11.16 4.83 6.01
CA ARG A 80 -10.77 3.58 5.34
C ARG A 80 -9.73 3.88 4.28
N LEU A 81 -8.69 3.06 4.19
CA LEU A 81 -7.67 3.15 3.14
C LEU A 81 -7.74 1.90 2.26
N TYR A 82 -8.15 2.09 1.00
CA TYR A 82 -8.11 1.05 -0.03
C TYR A 82 -6.89 1.28 -0.91
N LEU A 83 -5.95 0.35 -0.84
CA LEU A 83 -4.75 0.38 -1.69
C LEU A 83 -5.07 -0.29 -3.03
N ASP A 84 -5.56 0.51 -3.97
CA ASP A 84 -5.92 0.03 -5.30
C ASP A 84 -5.86 1.13 -6.34
N ARG A 85 -5.77 0.72 -7.59
CA ARG A 85 -5.78 1.59 -8.76
C ARG A 85 -7.20 1.79 -9.28
N VAL A 86 -7.64 3.02 -9.37
CA VAL A 86 -8.90 3.38 -10.01
C VAL A 86 -8.79 3.17 -11.52
N ILE A 87 -9.75 2.45 -12.10
CA ILE A 87 -9.85 2.16 -13.53
C ILE A 87 -11.04 2.84 -14.19
N GLY A 88 -11.99 3.38 -13.41
CA GLY A 88 -13.17 4.08 -13.89
C GLY A 88 -14.06 4.59 -12.77
N VAL A 89 -15.10 5.31 -13.16
CA VAL A 89 -16.21 5.72 -12.29
C VAL A 89 -17.51 5.55 -13.07
N ASP A 90 -18.46 4.84 -12.48
CA ASP A 90 -19.84 4.70 -12.96
C ASP A 90 -20.70 5.74 -12.24
N MET A 91 -21.08 6.80 -12.96
CA MET A 91 -21.86 7.90 -12.38
C MET A 91 -23.35 7.57 -12.23
N GLU A 92 -23.88 6.63 -13.04
CA GLU A 92 -25.28 6.20 -12.94
C GLU A 92 -25.49 5.35 -11.68
N ARG A 93 -24.54 4.45 -11.38
CA ARG A 93 -24.57 3.61 -10.18
C ARG A 93 -23.90 4.26 -8.98
N GLN A 94 -23.27 5.40 -9.15
CA GLN A 94 -22.46 6.08 -8.13
C GLN A 94 -21.40 5.16 -7.51
N GLN A 95 -20.58 4.53 -8.37
CA GLN A 95 -19.55 3.58 -7.97
C GLN A 95 -18.19 3.93 -8.57
N VAL A 96 -17.14 3.74 -7.76
CA VAL A 96 -15.76 3.77 -8.22
C VAL A 96 -15.35 2.36 -8.63
N LEU A 97 -14.81 2.22 -9.81
CA LEU A 97 -14.30 0.95 -10.35
C LEU A 97 -12.80 0.85 -10.07
N CYS A 98 -12.42 -0.20 -9.37
CA CYS A 98 -11.05 -0.49 -8.95
C CYS A 98 -10.48 -1.68 -9.72
N ALA A 99 -9.15 -1.83 -9.74
CA ALA A 99 -8.49 -2.92 -10.45
C ALA A 99 -8.68 -4.28 -9.76
N TYR A 100 -8.73 -4.29 -8.42
CA TYR A 100 -8.77 -5.51 -7.61
C TYR A 100 -9.96 -5.54 -6.64
N HIS A 101 -10.31 -4.40 -6.03
CA HIS A 101 -11.47 -4.30 -5.15
C HIS A 101 -12.79 -4.36 -5.95
N PRO A 102 -13.85 -4.87 -5.34
CA PRO A 102 -15.19 -4.73 -5.90
C PRO A 102 -15.57 -3.24 -6.02
N PRO A 103 -16.55 -2.90 -6.88
CA PRO A 103 -17.01 -1.51 -7.04
C PRO A 103 -17.36 -0.85 -5.71
N VAL A 104 -16.84 0.36 -5.47
CA VAL A 104 -17.01 1.11 -4.22
C VAL A 104 -18.09 2.17 -4.39
N ALA A 105 -19.20 2.04 -3.68
CA ALA A 105 -20.31 3.00 -3.72
C ALA A 105 -19.93 4.32 -3.04
N PHE A 106 -20.49 5.46 -3.53
CA PHE A 106 -20.33 6.77 -2.93
C PHE A 106 -21.62 7.61 -3.00
N ASP A 107 -21.83 8.46 -2.01
CA ASP A 107 -22.82 9.52 -2.04
C ASP A 107 -22.16 10.86 -2.42
N VAL A 108 -20.93 11.07 -1.97
CA VAL A 108 -20.08 12.23 -2.30
C VAL A 108 -18.72 11.74 -2.75
N LEU A 109 -18.24 12.25 -3.89
CA LEU A 109 -16.97 11.88 -4.48
C LEU A 109 -16.04 13.09 -4.55
N SER A 110 -14.77 12.93 -4.20
CA SER A 110 -13.73 13.93 -4.41
C SER A 110 -12.53 13.31 -5.12
N ILE A 111 -12.00 13.96 -6.18
CA ILE A 111 -10.97 13.43 -7.05
C ILE A 111 -9.71 14.30 -6.98
N ASP A 112 -8.58 13.71 -6.55
CA ASP A 112 -7.24 14.35 -6.49
C ASP A 112 -6.15 13.33 -6.90
N THR A 113 -6.36 12.67 -8.04
CA THR A 113 -5.45 11.63 -8.58
C THR A 113 -4.24 12.21 -9.32
N GLY A 114 -4.20 13.54 -9.47
CA GLY A 114 -3.13 14.20 -10.20
C GLY A 114 -3.23 14.03 -11.73
N SER A 115 -2.07 14.03 -12.39
CA SER A 115 -1.93 13.94 -13.84
C SER A 115 -0.88 12.91 -14.24
N THR A 116 -0.99 12.39 -15.44
CA THR A 116 -0.03 11.49 -16.08
C THR A 116 0.88 12.23 -17.06
N PRO A 117 2.05 11.71 -17.46
CA PRO A 117 2.88 12.34 -18.48
C PRO A 117 2.30 12.12 -19.88
N ALA A 118 2.40 13.16 -20.71
CA ALA A 118 2.02 13.07 -22.13
C ALA A 118 3.13 12.39 -22.96
N THR A 119 3.37 11.09 -22.74
CA THR A 119 4.40 10.32 -23.47
C THR A 119 3.89 9.69 -24.77
N VAL A 120 2.58 9.58 -24.94
CA VAL A 120 1.96 8.69 -25.93
C VAL A 120 2.13 9.14 -27.38
N ALA A 121 2.47 10.40 -27.64
CA ALA A 121 2.52 10.96 -28.99
C ALA A 121 3.88 10.82 -29.70
N VAL A 122 4.95 10.41 -29.00
CA VAL A 122 6.29 10.29 -29.58
C VAL A 122 6.67 8.81 -29.69
N PRO A 123 6.92 8.29 -30.91
CA PRO A 123 7.33 6.91 -31.12
C PRO A 123 8.56 6.53 -30.27
N GLY A 124 8.50 5.39 -29.58
CA GLY A 124 9.55 4.88 -28.71
C GLY A 124 9.65 5.58 -27.32
N ALA A 125 8.93 6.67 -27.07
CA ALA A 125 9.01 7.36 -25.77
C ALA A 125 8.42 6.53 -24.63
N ARG A 126 7.39 5.74 -24.88
CA ARG A 126 6.79 4.85 -23.89
C ARG A 126 7.74 3.72 -23.46
N GLU A 127 8.59 3.27 -24.36
CA GLU A 127 9.45 2.10 -24.16
C GLU A 127 10.83 2.50 -23.59
N TYR A 128 11.37 3.66 -24.03
CA TYR A 128 12.77 4.02 -23.80
C TYR A 128 12.96 5.25 -22.93
N ALA A 129 11.91 6.02 -22.62
CA ALA A 129 12.00 7.16 -21.73
C ALA A 129 11.50 6.84 -20.33
N ILE A 130 12.19 7.40 -19.35
CA ILE A 130 11.81 7.35 -17.93
C ILE A 130 10.89 8.54 -17.64
N PRO A 131 9.60 8.32 -17.34
CA PRO A 131 8.69 9.41 -17.08
C PRO A 131 8.97 10.05 -15.72
N ALA A 132 8.83 11.38 -15.62
CA ALA A 132 8.95 12.08 -14.33
C ALA A 132 7.73 11.84 -13.41
N LYS A 133 6.64 11.36 -13.97
CA LYS A 133 5.42 10.91 -13.28
C LYS A 133 4.98 9.58 -13.89
N PRO A 134 4.54 8.61 -13.08
CA PRO A 134 4.46 8.66 -11.62
C PRO A 134 5.85 8.68 -10.97
N VAL A 135 6.00 9.45 -9.89
CA VAL A 135 7.30 9.70 -9.24
C VAL A 135 8.04 8.43 -8.78
N PRO A 136 7.41 7.36 -8.29
CA PRO A 136 8.15 6.15 -7.90
C PRO A 136 8.87 5.46 -9.06
N GLU A 137 8.34 5.49 -10.27
CA GLU A 137 9.04 4.96 -11.45
C GLU A 137 10.30 5.78 -11.74
N LEU A 138 10.19 7.11 -11.63
CA LEU A 138 11.35 8.01 -11.69
C LEU A 138 12.38 7.65 -10.62
N LEU A 139 11.96 7.49 -9.36
CA LEU A 139 12.87 7.20 -8.25
C LEU A 139 13.52 5.82 -8.37
N GLN A 140 12.78 4.82 -8.80
CA GLN A 140 13.33 3.48 -9.08
C GLN A 140 14.40 3.54 -10.17
N ALA A 141 14.09 4.16 -11.29
CA ALA A 141 15.05 4.32 -12.39
C ALA A 141 16.27 5.16 -11.97
N TRP A 142 16.06 6.17 -11.11
CA TRP A 142 17.11 6.97 -10.52
C TRP A 142 18.03 6.16 -9.62
N HIS A 143 17.49 5.33 -8.73
CA HIS A 143 18.28 4.43 -7.89
C HIS A 143 19.07 3.42 -8.71
N HIS A 144 18.47 2.82 -9.75
CA HIS A 144 19.19 1.92 -10.66
C HIS A 144 20.33 2.63 -11.38
N LEU A 145 20.14 3.90 -11.79
CA LEU A 145 21.23 4.68 -12.38
C LEU A 145 22.36 4.94 -11.39
N LEU A 146 22.06 5.32 -10.14
CA LEU A 146 23.07 5.53 -9.11
C LEU A 146 23.86 4.24 -8.83
N GLN A 147 23.19 3.09 -8.75
CA GLN A 147 23.85 1.77 -8.61
C GLN A 147 24.74 1.45 -9.81
N ALA A 148 24.25 1.71 -11.03
CA ALA A 148 25.04 1.47 -12.25
C ALA A 148 26.31 2.34 -12.28
N VAL A 149 26.25 3.60 -11.84
CA VAL A 149 27.41 4.48 -11.72
C VAL A 149 28.41 3.95 -10.68
N GLN A 150 27.91 3.40 -9.55
CA GLN A 150 28.76 2.79 -8.52
C GLN A 150 29.46 1.51 -9.00
N THR A 151 28.78 0.67 -9.77
CA THR A 151 29.32 -0.59 -10.26
C THR A 151 30.27 -0.40 -11.46
N HIS A 152 30.13 0.71 -12.22
CA HIS A 152 30.94 1.02 -13.39
C HIS A 152 31.58 2.42 -13.30
N PRO A 153 32.44 2.68 -12.31
CA PRO A 153 32.92 4.03 -12.02
C PRO A 153 33.77 4.63 -13.16
N GLY A 154 34.39 3.77 -13.99
CA GLY A 154 35.20 4.21 -15.15
C GLY A 154 34.40 4.60 -16.40
N GLN A 155 33.09 4.38 -16.42
CA GLN A 155 32.22 4.69 -17.56
C GLN A 155 31.89 6.19 -17.63
N SER A 156 31.82 6.72 -18.87
CA SER A 156 31.24 8.06 -19.10
C SER A 156 29.74 7.96 -19.32
N TRP A 157 29.00 8.87 -18.72
CA TRP A 157 27.53 8.85 -18.72
C TRP A 157 26.97 10.05 -19.49
N THR A 158 26.09 9.78 -20.44
CA THR A 158 25.35 10.80 -21.19
C THR A 158 23.86 10.66 -20.85
N LEU A 159 23.26 11.68 -20.27
CA LEU A 159 21.87 11.69 -19.88
C LEU A 159 21.11 12.82 -20.56
N ALA A 160 19.85 12.56 -20.92
CA ALA A 160 18.99 13.57 -21.52
C ALA A 160 17.71 13.78 -20.70
N VAL A 161 17.33 15.05 -20.53
CA VAL A 161 16.05 15.47 -19.96
C VAL A 161 15.23 16.12 -21.08
N VAL A 162 14.02 15.61 -21.34
CA VAL A 162 13.11 16.13 -22.36
C VAL A 162 11.99 16.90 -21.67
N GLY A 163 12.00 18.22 -21.84
CA GLY A 163 11.05 19.15 -21.24
C GLY A 163 11.74 20.27 -20.44
N GLY A 164 11.89 21.45 -21.04
CA GLY A 164 12.57 22.60 -20.46
C GLY A 164 11.66 23.50 -19.60
N GLY A 165 10.58 22.98 -19.01
CA GLY A 165 9.82 23.64 -17.96
C GLY A 165 10.60 23.74 -16.66
N VAL A 166 10.03 24.42 -15.62
CA VAL A 166 10.69 24.57 -14.31
C VAL A 166 11.09 23.19 -13.73
N GLY A 167 10.21 22.18 -13.78
CA GLY A 167 10.50 20.84 -13.27
C GLY A 167 11.66 20.14 -13.98
N GLY A 168 11.80 20.27 -15.30
CA GLY A 168 12.92 19.70 -16.05
C GLY A 168 14.24 20.41 -15.75
N VAL A 169 14.20 21.74 -15.57
CA VAL A 169 15.37 22.53 -15.14
C VAL A 169 15.82 22.12 -13.75
N GLU A 170 14.89 21.99 -12.79
CA GLU A 170 15.22 21.52 -11.44
C GLU A 170 15.77 20.09 -11.47
N LEU A 171 15.15 19.20 -12.24
CA LEU A 171 15.57 17.81 -12.32
C LEU A 171 17.01 17.72 -12.83
N VAL A 172 17.34 18.31 -13.97
CA VAL A 172 18.67 18.21 -14.56
C VAL A 172 19.77 18.80 -13.66
N LEU A 173 19.50 19.92 -12.96
CA LEU A 173 20.45 20.56 -12.04
C LEU A 173 20.70 19.73 -10.79
N ASN A 174 19.66 19.09 -10.23
CA ASN A 174 19.77 18.26 -9.03
C ASN A 174 20.35 16.88 -9.32
N MET A 175 20.08 16.32 -10.50
CA MET A 175 20.76 15.13 -11.01
C MET A 175 22.26 15.36 -11.19
N GLN A 176 22.65 16.52 -11.77
CA GLN A 176 24.05 16.90 -11.90
C GLN A 176 24.75 16.92 -10.56
N GLU A 177 24.19 17.62 -9.57
CA GLU A 177 24.77 17.69 -8.22
C GLU A 177 25.06 16.30 -7.65
N ARG A 178 24.04 15.42 -7.67
CA ARG A 178 24.16 14.09 -7.07
C ARG A 178 25.15 13.20 -7.79
N LEU A 179 25.14 13.20 -9.12
CA LEU A 179 26.02 12.35 -9.91
C LEU A 179 27.46 12.84 -9.86
N GLN A 180 27.71 14.15 -9.91
CA GLN A 180 29.05 14.69 -9.78
C GLN A 180 29.63 14.43 -8.38
N GLN A 181 28.82 14.52 -7.34
CA GLN A 181 29.25 14.15 -6.00
C GLN A 181 29.59 12.65 -5.92
N LEU A 182 28.71 11.78 -6.47
CA LEU A 182 28.96 10.34 -6.50
C LEU A 182 30.24 9.99 -7.26
N LEU A 183 30.50 10.60 -8.43
CA LEU A 183 31.73 10.40 -9.19
C LEU A 183 32.95 10.87 -8.38
N ALA A 184 32.87 12.01 -7.70
CA ALA A 184 33.95 12.50 -6.84
C ALA A 184 34.23 11.56 -5.66
N ASP A 185 33.18 11.05 -5.00
CA ASP A 185 33.31 10.05 -3.92
C ASP A 185 33.99 8.75 -4.39
N LEU A 186 33.83 8.41 -5.70
CA LEU A 186 34.48 7.28 -6.35
C LEU A 186 35.86 7.62 -6.96
N GLY A 187 36.38 8.82 -6.74
CA GLY A 187 37.68 9.28 -7.27
C GLY A 187 37.67 9.51 -8.79
N GLN A 188 36.50 9.74 -9.41
CA GLN A 188 36.33 9.96 -10.84
C GLN A 188 36.14 11.42 -11.20
N SER A 189 36.57 11.80 -12.44
CA SER A 189 36.34 13.17 -12.94
C SER A 189 34.86 13.47 -13.16
N PRO A 190 34.37 14.65 -12.76
CA PRO A 190 33.04 15.13 -13.10
C PRO A 190 32.77 15.23 -14.62
N ASP A 191 33.82 15.34 -15.44
CA ASP A 191 33.74 15.42 -16.91
C ASP A 191 33.22 14.14 -17.56
N ARG A 192 33.15 13.03 -16.81
CA ARG A 192 32.51 11.79 -17.26
C ARG A 192 31.00 11.88 -17.35
N LEU A 193 30.38 12.98 -16.88
CA LEU A 193 28.96 13.23 -16.94
C LEU A 193 28.63 14.32 -17.96
N THR A 194 27.86 13.96 -19.00
CA THR A 194 27.28 14.90 -19.97
C THR A 194 25.77 14.94 -19.82
N LEU A 195 25.22 16.14 -19.67
CA LEU A 195 23.79 16.36 -19.50
C LEU A 195 23.22 17.21 -20.63
N HIS A 196 22.09 16.75 -21.18
CA HIS A 196 21.35 17.44 -22.24
C HIS A 196 19.95 17.79 -21.74
N LEU A 197 19.46 18.99 -22.10
CA LEU A 197 18.10 19.45 -21.86
C LEU A 197 17.42 19.85 -23.16
N PHE A 198 16.38 19.13 -23.56
CA PHE A 198 15.62 19.39 -24.78
C PHE A 198 14.36 20.20 -24.46
N GLN A 199 14.13 21.26 -25.25
CA GLN A 199 12.94 22.09 -25.15
C GLN A 199 12.38 22.37 -26.55
N ARG A 200 11.13 22.00 -26.81
CA ARG A 200 10.42 22.23 -28.08
C ARG A 200 10.30 23.71 -28.44
N GLY A 201 10.03 24.56 -27.44
CA GLY A 201 9.92 26.01 -27.63
C GLY A 201 11.26 26.71 -27.59
N GLN A 202 11.26 27.98 -28.06
CA GLN A 202 12.46 28.83 -28.09
C GLN A 202 12.92 29.37 -26.74
N ALA A 203 12.23 29.03 -25.66
CA ALA A 203 12.55 29.52 -24.32
C ALA A 203 12.38 28.45 -23.24
N LEU A 204 13.27 28.45 -22.25
CA LEU A 204 13.12 27.69 -21.00
C LEU A 204 12.00 28.27 -20.16
N ALA A 205 11.32 27.43 -19.37
CA ALA A 205 10.26 27.81 -18.44
C ALA A 205 9.30 28.86 -19.05
N PRO A 206 8.60 28.55 -20.17
CA PRO A 206 7.87 29.51 -21.00
C PRO A 206 6.76 30.26 -20.25
N ASP A 207 6.28 29.70 -19.14
CA ASP A 207 5.28 30.25 -18.22
C ASP A 207 5.85 31.29 -17.24
N ARG A 208 7.17 31.58 -17.28
CA ARG A 208 7.86 32.50 -16.39
C ARG A 208 8.22 33.81 -17.09
N HIS A 209 8.45 34.85 -16.27
CA HIS A 209 8.87 36.17 -16.77
C HIS A 209 10.19 36.07 -17.56
N PRO A 210 10.37 36.83 -18.66
CA PRO A 210 11.58 36.75 -19.51
C PRO A 210 12.92 36.86 -18.77
N LEU A 211 13.01 37.70 -17.76
CA LEU A 211 14.23 37.86 -16.93
C LEU A 211 14.57 36.55 -16.19
N ILE A 212 13.58 35.82 -15.73
CA ILE A 212 13.79 34.54 -15.05
C ILE A 212 14.27 33.48 -16.07
N ARG A 213 13.67 33.44 -17.27
CA ARG A 213 14.07 32.52 -18.36
C ARG A 213 15.56 32.74 -18.73
N GLN A 214 15.97 34.00 -18.94
CA GLN A 214 17.36 34.34 -19.25
C GLN A 214 18.30 33.92 -18.11
N ARG A 215 17.90 34.13 -16.86
CA ARG A 215 18.73 33.77 -15.70
C ARG A 215 18.91 32.24 -15.63
N LEU A 216 17.86 31.46 -15.81
CA LEU A 216 17.94 29.99 -15.84
C LEU A 216 18.84 29.50 -16.99
N GLY A 217 18.76 30.10 -18.19
CA GLY A 217 19.64 29.77 -19.32
C GLY A 217 21.13 30.01 -18.98
N ARG A 218 21.45 31.16 -18.36
CA ARG A 218 22.84 31.48 -17.92
C ARG A 218 23.33 30.48 -16.87
N ILE A 219 22.46 30.05 -15.94
CA ILE A 219 22.82 29.06 -14.92
C ILE A 219 23.16 27.72 -15.55
N LEU A 220 22.30 27.20 -16.45
CA LEU A 220 22.52 25.94 -17.16
C LEU A 220 23.81 25.98 -17.99
N GLN A 221 24.05 27.08 -18.71
CA GLN A 221 25.26 27.27 -19.49
C GLN A 221 26.53 27.26 -18.60
N ARG A 222 26.52 27.97 -17.46
CA ARG A 222 27.65 28.00 -16.51
C ARG A 222 27.91 26.63 -15.89
N ARG A 223 26.89 25.77 -15.83
CA ARG A 223 26.97 24.39 -15.34
C ARG A 223 27.40 23.39 -16.39
N GLY A 224 27.64 23.82 -17.64
CA GLY A 224 28.01 22.95 -18.73
C GLY A 224 26.89 22.04 -19.27
N ILE A 225 25.61 22.31 -18.88
CA ILE A 225 24.46 21.56 -19.36
C ILE A 225 24.16 22.03 -20.79
N GLN A 226 24.08 21.07 -21.71
CA GLN A 226 23.81 21.32 -23.12
C GLN A 226 22.29 21.51 -23.34
N VAL A 227 21.89 22.77 -23.61
CA VAL A 227 20.48 23.13 -23.79
C VAL A 227 20.14 23.22 -25.27
N HIS A 228 19.11 22.46 -25.70
CA HIS A 228 18.60 22.42 -27.07
C HIS A 228 17.23 23.11 -27.12
N LEU A 229 17.21 24.39 -27.45
CA LEU A 229 15.97 25.18 -27.63
C LEU A 229 15.44 25.06 -29.06
N GLY A 230 14.11 25.11 -29.22
CA GLY A 230 13.45 24.93 -30.51
C GLY A 230 13.57 23.50 -31.07
N GLU A 231 13.99 22.55 -30.23
CA GLU A 231 14.27 21.17 -30.61
C GLU A 231 13.24 20.23 -30.01
N ALA A 232 12.23 19.86 -30.76
CA ALA A 232 11.26 18.86 -30.37
C ALA A 232 11.86 17.44 -30.57
N VAL A 233 11.78 16.60 -29.58
CA VAL A 233 12.09 15.17 -29.74
C VAL A 233 10.94 14.51 -30.48
N VAL A 234 11.21 13.90 -31.63
CA VAL A 234 10.21 13.29 -32.52
C VAL A 234 10.25 11.77 -32.52
N ARG A 235 11.34 11.15 -32.08
CA ARG A 235 11.48 9.69 -31.99
C ARG A 235 12.53 9.34 -30.95
N LEU A 236 12.29 8.24 -30.23
CA LEU A 236 13.28 7.50 -29.47
C LEU A 236 13.43 6.10 -30.06
N ASP A 237 14.66 5.59 -30.07
CA ASP A 237 14.96 4.26 -30.57
C ASP A 237 16.11 3.66 -29.76
N ARG A 238 16.21 2.34 -29.72
CA ARG A 238 17.33 1.61 -29.12
C ARG A 238 17.78 0.52 -30.08
N PRO A 239 18.79 0.79 -30.92
CA PRO A 239 19.22 -0.13 -31.98
C PRO A 239 19.72 -1.48 -31.48
N SER A 240 20.19 -1.56 -30.24
CA SER A 240 20.59 -2.81 -29.61
C SER A 240 20.04 -2.90 -28.16
N PRO A 241 19.62 -4.07 -27.66
CA PRO A 241 18.97 -4.23 -26.35
C PRO A 241 19.76 -3.62 -25.17
N GLU A 242 21.09 -3.72 -25.19
CA GLU A 242 21.96 -3.18 -24.17
C GLU A 242 22.62 -1.85 -24.55
N GLY A 243 22.36 -1.35 -25.74
CA GLY A 243 22.97 -0.12 -26.25
C GLY A 243 22.31 1.16 -25.75
N PRO A 244 22.94 2.32 -26.04
CA PRO A 244 22.37 3.63 -25.69
C PRO A 244 21.07 3.92 -26.46
N VAL A 245 20.21 4.69 -25.84
CA VAL A 245 18.99 5.21 -26.47
C VAL A 245 19.38 6.31 -27.47
N GLN A 246 18.81 6.27 -28.67
CA GLN A 246 18.95 7.32 -29.67
C GLN A 246 17.76 8.27 -29.59
N ILE A 247 18.03 9.57 -29.42
CA ILE A 247 17.05 10.64 -29.49
C ILE A 247 17.15 11.28 -30.88
N GLN A 248 16.05 11.31 -31.61
CA GLN A 248 15.93 12.06 -32.85
C GLN A 248 15.15 13.35 -32.59
N GLY A 249 15.78 14.47 -32.87
CA GLY A 249 15.17 15.80 -32.83
C GLY A 249 14.52 16.20 -34.15
N GLN A 250 13.63 17.21 -34.10
CA GLN A 250 12.93 17.73 -35.27
C GLN A 250 13.87 18.31 -36.33
N SER A 251 15.03 18.84 -35.94
CA SER A 251 16.07 19.36 -36.83
C SER A 251 16.84 18.26 -37.58
N GLY A 252 16.57 16.97 -37.30
CA GLY A 252 17.37 15.85 -37.79
C GLY A 252 18.54 15.50 -36.91
N ARG A 253 18.78 16.23 -35.83
CA ARG A 253 19.82 15.91 -34.84
C ARG A 253 19.58 14.56 -34.23
N VAL A 254 20.64 13.73 -34.15
CA VAL A 254 20.62 12.45 -33.46
C VAL A 254 21.61 12.52 -32.27
N LEU A 255 21.12 12.17 -31.08
CA LEU A 255 21.93 12.07 -29.88
C LEU A 255 21.83 10.64 -29.31
N ARG A 256 22.95 10.06 -28.91
CA ARG A 256 23.00 8.81 -28.15
C ARG A 256 23.18 9.12 -26.66
N CYS A 257 22.36 8.53 -25.82
CA CYS A 257 22.42 8.70 -24.38
C CYS A 257 22.07 7.42 -23.63
N ASP A 258 22.61 7.27 -22.43
CA ASP A 258 22.41 6.08 -21.59
C ASP A 258 21.00 6.04 -21.01
N ARG A 259 20.45 7.21 -20.63
CA ARG A 259 19.10 7.33 -20.10
C ARG A 259 18.42 8.62 -20.58
N VAL A 260 17.11 8.54 -20.81
CA VAL A 260 16.25 9.68 -21.19
C VAL A 260 15.17 9.87 -20.14
N PHE A 261 15.12 11.06 -19.52
CA PHE A 261 14.10 11.44 -18.54
C PHE A 261 13.06 12.34 -19.21
N TRP A 262 11.77 11.98 -19.06
CA TRP A 262 10.69 12.64 -19.78
C TRP A 262 9.86 13.52 -18.84
N VAL A 263 9.99 14.84 -18.96
CA VAL A 263 9.38 15.86 -18.09
C VAL A 263 8.50 16.80 -18.90
N THR A 264 7.62 16.24 -19.70
CA THR A 264 6.73 17.03 -20.55
C THR A 264 5.42 17.39 -19.86
N ARG A 265 4.49 18.01 -20.59
CA ARG A 265 3.18 18.46 -20.07
C ARG A 265 2.41 17.32 -19.41
N ALA A 266 1.59 17.70 -18.43
CA ALA A 266 0.61 16.84 -17.81
C ALA A 266 -0.47 16.40 -18.82
N ALA A 267 -0.87 15.15 -18.79
CA ALA A 267 -2.04 14.60 -19.46
C ALA A 267 -3.08 14.15 -18.41
N ALA A 268 -4.33 14.16 -18.79
CA ALA A 268 -5.40 13.64 -17.95
C ALA A 268 -5.29 12.10 -17.83
N PRO A 269 -5.64 11.52 -16.68
CA PRO A 269 -5.74 10.08 -16.55
C PRO A 269 -6.72 9.47 -17.57
N PRO A 270 -6.34 8.39 -18.28
CA PRO A 270 -7.18 7.82 -19.36
C PRO A 270 -8.57 7.37 -18.90
N TRP A 271 -8.71 6.90 -17.67
CA TRP A 271 -9.97 6.42 -17.12
C TRP A 271 -11.06 7.50 -17.00
N LEU A 272 -10.70 8.80 -17.10
CA LEU A 272 -11.67 9.90 -17.13
C LEU A 272 -12.51 9.90 -18.41
N GLN A 273 -11.94 9.38 -19.52
CA GLN A 273 -12.70 9.21 -20.76
C GLN A 273 -13.77 8.14 -20.53
N GLY A 274 -15.03 8.50 -20.74
CA GLY A 274 -16.16 7.61 -20.44
C GLY A 274 -16.71 7.67 -19.01
N SER A 275 -16.14 8.50 -18.13
CA SER A 275 -16.64 8.66 -16.75
C SER A 275 -17.99 9.40 -16.65
N GLY A 276 -18.48 10.05 -17.72
CA GLY A 276 -19.66 10.91 -17.67
C GLY A 276 -19.42 12.30 -17.05
N LEU A 277 -18.21 12.59 -16.58
CA LEU A 277 -17.85 13.90 -16.05
C LEU A 277 -17.61 14.91 -17.18
N ALA A 278 -17.94 16.19 -16.95
CA ALA A 278 -17.58 17.27 -17.88
C ALA A 278 -16.07 17.43 -17.91
N LEU A 279 -15.45 17.23 -19.09
CA LEU A 279 -14.02 17.32 -19.33
C LEU A 279 -13.70 18.50 -20.25
N ASP A 280 -12.51 19.09 -20.10
CA ASP A 280 -11.96 20.06 -21.04
C ASP A 280 -11.35 19.36 -22.27
N ASP A 281 -10.90 20.15 -23.27
CA ASP A 281 -10.31 19.64 -24.52
C ASP A 281 -9.02 18.79 -24.29
N GLN A 282 -8.43 18.85 -23.10
CA GLN A 282 -7.27 18.07 -22.71
C GLN A 282 -7.64 16.85 -21.85
N GLY A 283 -8.94 16.63 -21.61
CA GLY A 283 -9.49 15.51 -20.83
C GLY A 283 -9.48 15.70 -19.31
N PHE A 284 -9.20 16.91 -18.81
CA PHE A 284 -9.25 17.21 -17.37
C PHE A 284 -10.69 17.57 -16.93
N ILE A 285 -11.02 17.25 -15.68
CA ILE A 285 -12.36 17.50 -15.11
C ILE A 285 -12.60 19.00 -15.00
N GLN A 286 -13.68 19.49 -15.63
CA GLN A 286 -14.13 20.87 -15.51
C GLN A 286 -14.83 21.08 -14.17
N VAL A 287 -14.35 22.06 -13.38
CA VAL A 287 -14.93 22.44 -12.08
C VAL A 287 -15.28 23.91 -12.04
N GLY A 288 -16.35 24.23 -11.30
CA GLY A 288 -16.74 25.59 -10.96
C GLY A 288 -15.90 26.19 -9.82
N ASP A 289 -16.29 27.38 -9.38
CA ASP A 289 -15.60 28.09 -8.29
C ASP A 289 -15.72 27.39 -6.94
N THR A 290 -16.70 26.52 -6.74
CA THR A 290 -16.87 25.69 -5.54
C THR A 290 -16.03 24.41 -5.56
N LEU A 291 -15.28 24.16 -6.64
CA LEU A 291 -14.52 22.93 -6.90
C LEU A 291 -15.41 21.71 -7.21
N GLN A 292 -16.72 21.93 -7.42
CA GLN A 292 -17.63 20.89 -7.91
C GLN A 292 -17.49 20.70 -9.42
N SER A 293 -17.67 19.46 -9.88
CA SER A 293 -17.83 19.15 -11.30
C SER A 293 -19.03 19.92 -11.88
N LEU A 294 -18.89 20.39 -13.13
CA LEU A 294 -20.00 21.08 -13.81
C LEU A 294 -21.16 20.15 -14.15
N SER A 295 -20.90 18.86 -14.31
CA SER A 295 -21.95 17.87 -14.67
C SER A 295 -22.61 17.22 -13.46
N HIS A 296 -21.91 17.12 -12.31
CA HIS A 296 -22.36 16.34 -11.14
C HIS A 296 -22.08 17.11 -9.84
N PRO A 297 -23.11 17.66 -9.17
CA PRO A 297 -22.93 18.54 -8.00
C PRO A 297 -22.43 17.83 -6.74
N HIS A 298 -22.50 16.49 -6.67
CA HIS A 298 -21.95 15.67 -5.58
C HIS A 298 -20.51 15.22 -5.84
N VAL A 299 -19.91 15.63 -6.96
CA VAL A 299 -18.53 15.32 -7.32
C VAL A 299 -17.65 16.56 -7.26
N PHE A 300 -16.52 16.47 -6.57
CA PHE A 300 -15.48 17.50 -6.49
C PHE A 300 -14.22 17.03 -7.20
N ALA A 301 -13.45 17.97 -7.75
CA ALA A 301 -12.12 17.65 -8.24
C ALA A 301 -11.12 18.77 -7.95
N THR A 302 -9.88 18.41 -7.64
CA THR A 302 -8.80 19.34 -7.27
C THR A 302 -7.44 18.90 -7.79
N GLY A 303 -6.46 19.77 -7.71
CA GLY A 303 -5.09 19.49 -8.16
C GLY A 303 -4.97 19.40 -9.68
N ASP A 304 -4.01 18.62 -10.15
CA ASP A 304 -3.68 18.56 -11.59
C ASP A 304 -4.78 17.90 -12.44
N VAL A 305 -5.67 17.08 -11.83
CA VAL A 305 -6.77 16.40 -12.54
C VAL A 305 -7.91 17.35 -12.91
N ALA A 306 -8.01 18.52 -12.27
CA ALA A 306 -9.10 19.47 -12.41
C ALA A 306 -8.70 20.74 -13.16
N THR A 307 -9.63 21.31 -13.94
CA THR A 307 -9.54 22.64 -14.57
C THR A 307 -10.68 23.53 -14.09
N MET A 308 -10.34 24.62 -13.39
CA MET A 308 -11.34 25.64 -13.01
C MET A 308 -11.71 26.48 -14.24
N VAL A 309 -12.95 26.42 -14.66
CA VAL A 309 -13.40 27.08 -15.93
C VAL A 309 -13.29 28.60 -15.90
N HIS A 310 -13.62 29.24 -14.76
CA HIS A 310 -13.54 30.69 -14.62
C HIS A 310 -12.13 31.20 -14.26
N HIS A 311 -11.28 30.32 -13.76
CA HIS A 311 -9.96 30.65 -13.26
C HIS A 311 -8.90 29.64 -13.65
N PRO A 312 -8.64 29.40 -14.97
CA PRO A 312 -7.67 28.42 -15.40
C PRO A 312 -6.27 28.73 -14.86
N ARG A 313 -5.57 27.70 -14.36
CA ARG A 313 -4.23 27.82 -13.77
C ARG A 313 -3.33 26.70 -14.31
N PRO A 314 -2.01 26.92 -14.33
CA PRO A 314 -1.07 25.84 -14.63
C PRO A 314 -1.21 24.68 -13.66
N LYS A 315 -0.99 23.43 -14.14
CA LYS A 315 -0.97 22.24 -13.32
C LYS A 315 0.29 22.23 -12.44
N ALA A 316 0.14 22.65 -11.18
CA ALA A 316 1.26 22.80 -10.25
C ALA A 316 0.82 22.55 -8.81
N GLY A 317 1.66 21.87 -8.02
CA GLY A 317 1.36 21.46 -6.64
C GLY A 317 0.92 22.60 -5.70
N VAL A 318 1.38 23.83 -5.93
CA VAL A 318 0.95 25.00 -5.13
C VAL A 318 -0.56 25.25 -5.19
N PHE A 319 -1.20 24.96 -6.33
CA PHE A 319 -2.65 25.11 -6.47
C PHE A 319 -3.39 23.98 -5.77
N ALA A 320 -2.92 22.73 -5.89
CA ALA A 320 -3.45 21.60 -5.14
C ALA A 320 -3.41 21.86 -3.62
N VAL A 321 -2.27 22.29 -3.08
CA VAL A 321 -2.14 22.63 -1.66
C VAL A 321 -3.13 23.73 -1.24
N ARG A 322 -3.33 24.76 -2.07
CA ARG A 322 -4.27 25.86 -1.76
C ARG A 322 -5.72 25.50 -1.89
N GLN A 323 -6.06 24.54 -2.73
CA GLN A 323 -7.42 23.99 -2.88
C GLN A 323 -7.84 23.12 -1.70
N GLY A 324 -6.91 22.55 -0.92
CA GLY A 324 -7.23 21.65 0.18
C GLY A 324 -8.13 22.26 1.27
N LYS A 325 -7.95 23.55 1.66
CA LYS A 325 -8.83 24.20 2.64
C LYS A 325 -10.23 24.49 2.09
N PRO A 326 -10.39 25.13 0.91
CA PRO A 326 -11.69 25.32 0.28
C PRO A 326 -12.45 24.00 0.03
N LEU A 327 -11.75 22.96 -0.46
CA LEU A 327 -12.34 21.64 -0.66
C LEU A 327 -12.89 21.07 0.64
N TYR A 328 -12.09 21.04 1.72
CA TYR A 328 -12.55 20.61 3.04
C TYR A 328 -13.81 21.37 3.50
N GLN A 329 -13.80 22.70 3.34
CA GLN A 329 -14.95 23.52 3.76
C GLN A 329 -16.22 23.21 2.95
N ASN A 330 -16.07 22.98 1.65
CA ASN A 330 -17.21 22.70 0.77
C ASN A 330 -17.71 21.26 0.92
N LEU A 331 -16.85 20.29 1.16
CA LEU A 331 -17.26 18.92 1.53
C LEU A 331 -18.10 18.93 2.82
N LEU A 332 -17.62 19.61 3.88
CA LEU A 332 -18.41 19.72 5.12
C LEU A 332 -19.71 20.44 4.93
N ARG A 333 -19.74 21.52 4.14
CA ARG A 333 -20.97 22.28 3.86
C ARG A 333 -21.98 21.46 3.10
N LEU A 334 -21.52 20.66 2.11
CA LEU A 334 -22.39 19.74 1.38
C LEU A 334 -23.00 18.68 2.32
N LEU A 335 -22.18 18.03 3.15
CA LEU A 335 -22.63 17.03 4.13
C LEU A 335 -23.61 17.62 5.16
N GLN A 336 -23.52 18.92 5.43
CA GLN A 336 -24.40 19.66 6.34
C GLN A 336 -25.56 20.37 5.63
N ASN A 337 -25.78 20.13 4.34
CA ASN A 337 -26.82 20.82 3.51
C ASN A 337 -26.70 22.34 3.57
N ARG A 338 -25.50 22.91 3.61
CA ARG A 338 -25.20 24.35 3.66
C ARG A 338 -24.76 24.86 2.29
N PRO A 339 -25.06 26.13 1.92
CA PRO A 339 -24.53 26.71 0.67
C PRO A 339 -23.02 26.68 0.57
N LEU A 340 -22.47 26.29 -0.58
CA LEU A 340 -21.04 26.19 -0.81
C LEU A 340 -20.40 27.58 -0.96
N ARG A 341 -19.08 27.65 -0.77
CA ARG A 341 -18.30 28.89 -0.86
C ARG A 341 -17.40 28.89 -2.10
N PRO A 342 -17.39 29.97 -2.88
CA PRO A 342 -16.48 30.09 -4.02
C PRO A 342 -15.02 30.22 -3.55
N PHE A 343 -14.12 29.66 -4.35
CA PHE A 343 -12.69 29.76 -4.20
C PHE A 343 -12.09 30.48 -5.41
N HIS A 344 -11.37 31.58 -5.18
CA HIS A 344 -10.68 32.35 -6.21
C HIS A 344 -9.16 32.13 -6.07
N PRO A 345 -8.54 31.36 -6.99
CA PRO A 345 -7.11 31.12 -6.93
C PRO A 345 -6.30 32.38 -7.23
N GLN A 346 -5.20 32.55 -6.53
CA GLN A 346 -4.30 33.68 -6.73
C GLN A 346 -3.74 33.74 -8.16
N ARG A 347 -3.55 34.96 -8.68
CA ARG A 347 -2.96 35.19 -10.02
C ARG A 347 -1.44 35.00 -10.04
N GLN A 348 -0.74 35.38 -8.95
CA GLN A 348 0.70 35.26 -8.81
C GLN A 348 1.08 34.49 -7.55
N PHE A 349 2.11 33.70 -7.64
CA PHE A 349 2.65 32.94 -6.52
C PHE A 349 4.18 32.99 -6.50
N LEU A 350 4.76 32.85 -5.31
CA LEU A 350 6.18 32.68 -5.12
C LEU A 350 6.58 31.30 -5.66
N THR A 351 7.57 31.27 -6.53
CA THR A 351 8.21 30.03 -6.99
C THR A 351 9.62 29.97 -6.41
N LEU A 352 9.98 28.85 -5.79
CA LEU A 352 11.29 28.58 -5.24
C LEU A 352 11.92 27.45 -6.04
N ILE A 353 12.74 27.82 -7.05
CA ILE A 353 13.36 26.89 -8.00
C ILE A 353 14.68 26.40 -7.40
N ASP A 354 14.80 25.09 -7.18
CA ASP A 354 16.02 24.47 -6.68
C ASP A 354 17.07 24.38 -7.81
N LEU A 355 18.21 25.04 -7.61
CA LEU A 355 19.29 25.12 -8.58
C LEU A 355 20.42 24.11 -8.34
N GLY A 356 20.26 23.25 -7.34
CA GLY A 356 21.34 22.39 -6.88
C GLY A 356 22.41 23.13 -6.07
N TYR A 357 23.35 22.39 -5.51
CA TYR A 357 24.52 22.89 -4.76
C TYR A 357 24.16 23.93 -3.68
N GLY A 358 23.05 23.69 -3.00
CA GLY A 358 22.61 24.55 -1.90
C GLY A 358 22.07 25.92 -2.32
N ARG A 359 21.73 26.16 -3.58
CA ARG A 359 21.21 27.43 -4.11
C ARG A 359 19.77 27.29 -4.59
N THR A 360 18.98 28.34 -4.35
CA THR A 360 17.56 28.39 -4.78
C THR A 360 17.31 29.79 -5.39
N LEU A 361 16.57 29.79 -6.51
CA LEU A 361 16.06 31.02 -7.14
C LEU A 361 14.63 31.24 -6.65
N ALA A 362 14.44 32.25 -5.82
CA ALA A 362 13.13 32.78 -5.46
C ALA A 362 12.63 33.70 -6.56
N ALA A 363 11.41 33.50 -7.07
CA ALA A 363 10.87 34.28 -8.19
C ALA A 363 9.38 34.60 -7.97
N ARG A 364 9.00 35.89 -8.23
CA ARG A 364 7.61 36.35 -8.22
C ARG A 364 7.41 37.46 -9.24
N GLY A 365 6.67 37.21 -10.33
CA GLY A 365 6.60 38.16 -11.45
C GLY A 365 7.98 38.43 -12.03
N PRO A 366 8.40 39.71 -12.22
CA PRO A 366 9.73 40.06 -12.71
C PRO A 366 10.83 39.90 -11.66
N TRP A 367 10.51 39.88 -10.39
CA TRP A 367 11.46 39.79 -9.30
C TRP A 367 12.05 38.41 -9.15
N SER A 368 13.38 38.36 -9.02
CA SER A 368 14.08 37.10 -8.74
C SER A 368 15.32 37.35 -7.88
N TRP A 369 15.50 36.49 -6.88
CA TRP A 369 16.67 36.51 -5.99
C TRP A 369 17.24 35.11 -5.84
N GLU A 370 18.52 34.95 -6.12
CA GLU A 370 19.26 33.71 -5.97
C GLU A 370 20.20 33.79 -4.78
N SER A 371 20.02 32.92 -3.80
CA SER A 371 20.84 32.96 -2.59
C SER A 371 20.76 31.60 -1.84
N PRO A 372 21.79 31.24 -1.06
CA PRO A 372 21.65 30.18 -0.05
C PRO A 372 20.58 30.47 1.01
N LEU A 373 20.28 31.75 1.28
CA LEU A 373 19.17 32.13 2.18
C LEU A 373 17.80 31.73 1.61
N CYS A 374 17.61 31.87 0.28
CA CYS A 374 16.41 31.42 -0.38
C CYS A 374 16.24 29.88 -0.23
N ARG A 375 17.37 29.15 -0.19
CA ARG A 375 17.37 27.73 0.10
C ARG A 375 16.87 27.42 1.51
N ARG A 376 17.43 28.06 2.54
CA ARG A 376 16.97 27.89 3.93
C ARG A 376 15.49 28.24 4.08
N TRP A 377 15.03 29.27 3.38
CA TRP A 377 13.63 29.68 3.37
C TRP A 377 12.74 28.62 2.72
N LYS A 378 13.17 28.07 1.57
CA LYS A 378 12.46 26.94 0.93
C LYS A 378 12.38 25.73 1.86
N ASP A 379 13.50 25.33 2.45
CA ASP A 379 13.57 24.21 3.37
C ASP A 379 12.61 24.40 4.57
N HIS A 380 12.58 25.61 5.14
CA HIS A 380 11.66 25.91 6.23
C HIS A 380 10.19 25.80 5.83
N ILE A 381 9.82 26.29 4.64
CA ILE A 381 8.43 26.17 4.12
C ILE A 381 8.06 24.70 3.91
N ASP A 382 8.92 23.94 3.25
CA ASP A 382 8.69 22.56 2.89
C ASP A 382 8.62 21.66 4.14
N GLN A 383 9.57 21.80 5.06
CA GLN A 383 9.58 21.05 6.33
C GLN A 383 8.37 21.39 7.19
N ARG A 384 7.98 22.67 7.28
CA ARG A 384 6.76 23.08 8.01
C ARG A 384 5.48 22.52 7.39
N PHE A 385 5.44 22.41 6.06
CA PHE A 385 4.33 21.76 5.37
C PHE A 385 4.26 20.27 5.71
N MET A 386 5.39 19.56 5.62
CA MET A 386 5.48 18.14 5.90
C MET A 386 5.20 17.82 7.39
N ALA A 387 5.73 18.63 8.31
CA ALA A 387 5.46 18.49 9.76
C ALA A 387 3.96 18.53 10.07
N ARG A 388 3.20 19.39 9.40
CA ARG A 388 1.73 19.42 9.56
C ARG A 388 1.03 18.12 9.16
N LEU A 389 1.61 17.35 8.26
CA LEU A 389 1.03 16.09 7.77
C LEU A 389 1.57 14.84 8.49
N ARG A 390 2.55 15.03 9.40
CA ARG A 390 3.14 13.98 10.24
C ARG A 390 2.80 14.13 11.72
N GLU A 391 2.75 15.38 12.18
CA GLU A 391 2.46 15.71 13.57
C GLU A 391 0.96 15.98 13.74
N PHE A 392 0.28 15.08 14.40
CA PHE A 392 -1.14 15.23 14.69
C PHE A 392 -1.31 15.79 16.10
N PRO A 393 -2.26 16.73 16.33
CA PRO A 393 -2.55 17.19 17.67
C PRO A 393 -3.04 16.01 18.51
N ALA A 394 -2.61 15.94 19.77
CA ALA A 394 -3.16 15.01 20.73
C ALA A 394 -4.64 15.35 20.91
N MET A 395 -5.52 14.62 20.25
CA MET A 395 -6.95 14.70 20.48
C MET A 395 -7.27 14.01 21.79
N ALA A 396 -8.13 14.62 22.61
CA ALA A 396 -8.64 13.96 23.79
C ALA A 396 -9.27 12.64 23.35
N THR A 397 -8.54 11.54 23.57
CA THR A 397 -8.92 10.14 23.40
C THR A 397 -9.99 9.88 22.33
N HIS A 398 -9.62 9.89 21.03
CA HIS A 398 -10.30 9.02 20.09
C HIS A 398 -9.95 7.58 20.52
N ARG A 399 -10.78 7.04 21.39
CA ARG A 399 -10.76 5.60 21.69
C ARG A 399 -11.22 4.89 20.42
N TRP A 400 -10.32 4.19 19.79
CA TRP A 400 -10.70 3.18 18.80
C TRP A 400 -10.82 1.83 19.52
N PRO A 401 -11.94 1.15 19.41
CA PRO A 401 -13.25 1.63 18.88
C PRO A 401 -13.93 2.57 19.88
N PRO A 402 -14.84 3.47 19.41
CA PRO A 402 -15.59 4.31 20.32
C PRO A 402 -16.43 3.44 21.26
N PRO A 403 -16.49 3.78 22.57
CA PRO A 403 -17.36 3.06 23.48
C PRO A 403 -18.81 3.19 23.02
N LEU A 404 -19.53 2.07 23.01
CA LEU A 404 -20.95 1.97 22.68
C LEU A 404 -21.79 2.86 23.58
N ALA A 405 -22.45 3.85 22.99
CA ALA A 405 -23.62 4.48 23.61
C ALA A 405 -24.79 4.41 22.62
N LEU A 406 -25.81 3.74 23.06
CA LEU A 406 -27.07 3.59 22.34
C LEU A 406 -27.94 4.77 22.65
N THR A 407 -28.26 5.63 21.66
CA THR A 407 -29.34 6.59 21.78
C THR A 407 -30.61 6.10 21.11
N ALA A 408 -31.71 6.49 21.71
CA ALA A 408 -33.14 6.49 21.38
C ALA A 408 -33.58 6.05 19.96
N GLY A 409 -33.09 4.92 19.50
CA GLY A 409 -33.70 4.04 18.53
C GLY A 409 -34.18 2.79 19.27
N PRO A 410 -34.91 1.88 18.66
CA PRO A 410 -35.24 0.62 19.30
C PRO A 410 -33.94 0.01 19.83
N ALA A 411 -33.92 -0.46 21.09
CA ALA A 411 -32.77 -1.06 21.73
C ALA A 411 -32.15 -2.11 20.78
N PRO A 412 -30.82 -2.22 20.67
CA PRO A 412 -30.24 -3.24 19.82
C PRO A 412 -30.74 -4.59 20.30
N TRP A 413 -31.42 -5.28 19.41
CA TRP A 413 -31.98 -6.59 19.67
C TRP A 413 -30.85 -7.57 19.95
N SER A 414 -31.06 -8.40 20.95
CA SER A 414 -30.20 -9.55 21.22
C SER A 414 -30.82 -10.81 20.57
N GLY A 415 -30.00 -11.85 20.35
CA GLY A 415 -30.47 -13.09 19.72
C GLY A 415 -30.77 -12.91 18.23
N CYS A 416 -31.77 -13.63 17.73
CA CYS A 416 -32.15 -13.61 16.30
C CYS A 416 -32.58 -12.22 15.78
N GLY A 417 -32.97 -11.27 16.65
CA GLY A 417 -33.32 -9.92 16.27
C GLY A 417 -32.13 -9.06 15.83
N ALA A 418 -30.87 -9.48 16.08
CA ALA A 418 -29.67 -8.80 15.65
C ALA A 418 -29.24 -9.12 14.20
N LYS A 419 -29.99 -9.99 13.47
CA LYS A 419 -29.68 -10.33 12.07
C LYS A 419 -29.67 -9.11 11.17
N VAL A 420 -28.77 -9.08 10.19
CA VAL A 420 -28.70 -8.03 9.17
C VAL A 420 -29.80 -8.27 8.15
N GLY A 421 -30.79 -7.39 8.08
CA GLY A 421 -31.94 -7.54 7.16
C GLY A 421 -31.58 -7.38 5.68
N SER A 422 -30.36 -6.95 5.36
CA SER A 422 -29.86 -6.72 3.98
C SER A 422 -29.04 -7.88 3.40
N ASP A 423 -28.97 -9.04 4.06
CA ASP A 423 -28.25 -10.22 3.58
C ASP A 423 -28.67 -10.63 2.17
N ALA A 424 -29.99 -10.65 1.90
CA ALA A 424 -30.50 -11.02 0.58
C ALA A 424 -30.01 -10.10 -0.54
N LEU A 425 -29.90 -8.79 -0.29
CA LEU A 425 -29.39 -7.82 -1.28
C LEU A 425 -27.91 -8.04 -1.58
N ALA A 426 -27.10 -8.27 -0.55
CA ALA A 426 -25.67 -8.52 -0.72
C ALA A 426 -25.43 -9.83 -1.48
N LEU A 427 -26.11 -10.91 -1.12
CA LEU A 427 -26.01 -12.20 -1.80
C LEU A 427 -26.50 -12.13 -3.25
N GLN A 428 -27.60 -11.43 -3.52
CA GLN A 428 -28.09 -11.23 -4.89
C GLN A 428 -27.06 -10.48 -5.74
N ARG A 429 -26.44 -9.43 -5.23
CA ARG A 429 -25.42 -8.66 -5.93
C ARG A 429 -24.16 -9.49 -6.21
N VAL A 430 -23.66 -10.24 -5.20
CA VAL A 430 -22.52 -11.14 -5.40
C VAL A 430 -22.79 -12.16 -6.51
N ARG A 431 -23.98 -12.76 -6.56
CA ARG A 431 -24.35 -13.71 -7.62
C ARG A 431 -24.48 -13.07 -9.00
N GLN A 432 -24.89 -11.81 -9.08
CA GLN A 432 -24.96 -11.08 -10.34
C GLN A 432 -23.54 -10.79 -10.90
N ASP A 433 -22.63 -10.38 -10.01
CA ASP A 433 -21.27 -10.01 -10.41
C ASP A 433 -20.35 -11.24 -10.56
N PHE A 434 -20.65 -12.33 -9.83
CA PHE A 434 -19.89 -13.59 -9.84
C PHE A 434 -20.86 -14.78 -10.02
N PRO A 435 -21.18 -15.17 -11.25
CA PRO A 435 -22.14 -16.26 -11.53
C PRO A 435 -21.74 -17.62 -10.95
N ASP A 436 -20.45 -17.83 -10.71
CA ASP A 436 -19.87 -19.02 -10.08
C ASP A 436 -19.89 -18.99 -8.55
N PHE A 437 -20.37 -17.89 -7.94
CA PHE A 437 -20.47 -17.77 -6.48
C PHE A 437 -21.40 -18.82 -5.88
N GLY A 438 -20.81 -19.70 -5.07
CA GLY A 438 -21.56 -20.81 -4.46
C GLY A 438 -21.91 -21.96 -5.41
N VAL A 439 -21.52 -21.90 -6.70
CA VAL A 439 -21.64 -23.03 -7.63
C VAL A 439 -20.65 -24.13 -7.23
N GLY A 440 -21.14 -25.35 -6.99
CA GLY A 440 -20.38 -26.39 -6.34
C GLY A 440 -19.79 -27.46 -7.26
N ASN A 441 -18.94 -28.26 -6.65
CA ASN A 441 -18.48 -29.54 -7.18
C ASN A 441 -19.44 -30.67 -6.76
N ASP A 442 -19.18 -31.92 -7.24
CA ASP A 442 -19.99 -33.11 -6.97
C ASP A 442 -20.09 -33.53 -5.48
N ASP A 443 -19.24 -32.95 -4.63
CA ASP A 443 -19.23 -33.23 -3.19
C ASP A 443 -20.26 -32.40 -2.41
N ARG A 444 -20.83 -31.33 -2.99
CA ARG A 444 -21.84 -30.50 -2.34
C ARG A 444 -23.25 -30.96 -2.72
N LEU A 445 -24.01 -31.43 -1.74
CA LEU A 445 -25.39 -31.89 -1.91
C LEU A 445 -26.41 -30.77 -1.64
N VAL A 446 -26.15 -29.92 -0.62
CA VAL A 446 -26.95 -28.74 -0.27
C VAL A 446 -26.03 -27.58 0.03
N GLY A 447 -26.31 -26.39 -0.51
CA GLY A 447 -25.51 -25.17 -0.28
C GLY A 447 -26.25 -23.90 -0.70
N LEU A 448 -25.53 -22.83 -1.02
CA LEU A 448 -26.12 -21.49 -1.25
C LEU A 448 -27.03 -21.41 -2.48
N GLU A 449 -26.92 -22.30 -3.49
CA GLU A 449 -27.77 -22.24 -4.70
C GLU A 449 -29.22 -22.59 -4.39
N ALA A 450 -29.42 -23.63 -3.60
CA ALA A 450 -30.71 -24.08 -3.11
C ALA A 450 -30.59 -24.28 -1.59
N PRO A 451 -30.64 -23.19 -0.82
CA PRO A 451 -30.37 -23.22 0.62
C PRO A 451 -31.48 -23.94 1.35
N ASP A 452 -31.08 -24.78 2.31
CA ASP A 452 -31.94 -25.42 3.29
C ASP A 452 -31.46 -24.97 4.70
N ASP A 453 -31.99 -25.57 5.77
CA ASP A 453 -31.61 -25.25 7.16
C ASP A 453 -30.11 -25.44 7.42
N ALA A 454 -29.44 -26.35 6.68
CA ALA A 454 -28.01 -26.60 6.75
C ALA A 454 -27.40 -26.95 5.39
N ALA A 455 -26.10 -26.65 5.23
CA ALA A 455 -25.33 -27.18 4.09
C ALA A 455 -25.02 -28.67 4.29
N VAL A 456 -25.04 -29.45 3.18
CA VAL A 456 -24.70 -30.86 3.21
C VAL A 456 -23.52 -31.13 2.27
N ILE A 457 -22.44 -31.67 2.82
CA ILE A 457 -21.17 -31.93 2.12
C ILE A 457 -20.83 -33.41 2.23
N LYS A 458 -20.47 -34.05 1.12
CA LYS A 458 -20.03 -35.43 1.06
C LYS A 458 -18.55 -35.53 1.42
N VAL A 459 -18.19 -36.47 2.27
CA VAL A 459 -16.79 -36.82 2.52
C VAL A 459 -16.38 -37.93 1.56
N PRO A 460 -15.32 -37.75 0.74
CA PRO A 460 -14.85 -38.78 -0.18
C PRO A 460 -14.43 -40.06 0.56
N ALA A 461 -14.65 -41.21 -0.08
CA ALA A 461 -14.30 -42.52 0.50
C ALA A 461 -12.79 -42.58 0.83
N GLY A 462 -12.44 -43.12 2.00
CA GLY A 462 -11.07 -43.28 2.45
C GLY A 462 -10.40 -41.99 2.97
N GLN A 463 -11.13 -40.88 3.04
CA GLN A 463 -10.66 -39.63 3.60
C GLN A 463 -11.32 -39.34 4.95
N VAL A 464 -10.64 -38.49 5.75
CA VAL A 464 -11.14 -37.93 7.01
C VAL A 464 -11.39 -36.44 6.83
N MET A 465 -12.37 -35.92 7.59
CA MET A 465 -12.67 -34.51 7.62
C MET A 465 -11.81 -33.83 8.71
N VAL A 466 -11.23 -32.68 8.36
CA VAL A 466 -10.45 -31.81 9.25
C VAL A 466 -11.24 -30.51 9.43
N HIS A 467 -11.49 -30.12 10.67
CA HIS A 467 -12.27 -28.94 11.02
C HIS A 467 -11.39 -27.92 11.74
N THR A 468 -11.58 -26.64 11.43
CA THR A 468 -11.02 -25.52 12.21
C THR A 468 -11.99 -24.34 12.20
N MET A 469 -11.88 -23.46 13.19
CA MET A 469 -12.67 -22.24 13.27
C MET A 469 -11.85 -21.15 13.96
N ASP A 470 -11.82 -19.97 13.35
CA ASP A 470 -11.26 -18.75 13.95
C ASP A 470 -12.23 -17.59 13.77
N PHE A 471 -12.22 -16.66 14.74
CA PHE A 471 -12.98 -15.42 14.68
C PHE A 471 -12.15 -14.27 15.28
N PHE A 472 -12.11 -13.13 14.59
CA PHE A 472 -11.50 -11.91 15.14
C PHE A 472 -12.15 -10.63 14.59
N PRO A 473 -12.10 -9.50 15.36
CA PRO A 473 -12.52 -8.21 14.86
C PRO A 473 -11.56 -7.72 13.77
N ALA A 474 -12.05 -6.82 12.91
CA ALA A 474 -11.25 -6.32 11.81
C ALA A 474 -10.00 -5.57 12.30
N LEU A 475 -8.84 -5.99 11.78
CA LEU A 475 -7.55 -5.33 12.03
C LEU A 475 -7.27 -4.22 11.02
N VAL A 476 -8.01 -4.19 9.91
CA VAL A 476 -8.01 -3.14 8.89
C VAL A 476 -9.45 -2.73 8.58
N GLU A 477 -9.64 -1.50 8.14
CA GLU A 477 -10.95 -0.92 7.87
C GLU A 477 -11.52 -1.31 6.49
N ASP A 478 -10.73 -1.97 5.66
CA ASP A 478 -11.09 -2.48 4.34
C ASP A 478 -11.75 -3.86 4.45
N PRO A 479 -13.08 -4.00 4.21
CA PRO A 479 -13.78 -5.27 4.40
C PRO A 479 -13.32 -6.35 3.43
N PHE A 480 -12.99 -6.00 2.19
CA PHE A 480 -12.55 -6.93 1.18
C PHE A 480 -11.20 -7.54 1.53
N LEU A 481 -10.22 -6.70 1.85
CA LEU A 481 -8.89 -7.12 2.28
C LEU A 481 -8.94 -7.88 3.61
N PHE A 482 -9.75 -7.40 4.57
CA PHE A 482 -9.94 -8.07 5.85
C PHE A 482 -10.48 -9.50 5.67
N ALA A 483 -11.45 -9.68 4.77
CA ALA A 483 -12.01 -11.00 4.47
C ALA A 483 -10.95 -11.95 3.90
N GLN A 484 -10.10 -11.47 3.00
CA GLN A 484 -9.00 -12.26 2.44
C GLN A 484 -7.99 -12.68 3.52
N ILE A 485 -7.58 -11.76 4.40
CA ILE A 485 -6.66 -12.04 5.50
C ILE A 485 -7.29 -13.07 6.46
N CYS A 486 -8.54 -12.86 6.87
CA CYS A 486 -9.26 -13.79 7.75
C CYS A 486 -9.31 -15.19 7.15
N LEU A 487 -9.65 -15.29 5.86
CA LEU A 487 -9.71 -16.56 5.16
C LEU A 487 -8.34 -17.26 5.12
N LYS A 488 -7.25 -16.54 4.76
CA LYS A 488 -5.91 -17.15 4.74
C LYS A 488 -5.47 -17.60 6.12
N HIS A 489 -5.79 -16.82 7.15
CA HIS A 489 -5.54 -17.19 8.54
C HIS A 489 -6.27 -18.49 8.94
N CYS A 490 -7.58 -18.61 8.65
CA CYS A 490 -8.36 -19.78 9.02
C CYS A 490 -7.97 -21.03 8.20
N LEU A 491 -7.75 -20.89 6.89
CA LEU A 491 -7.31 -22.00 6.04
C LEU A 491 -5.91 -22.52 6.39
N SER A 492 -5.09 -21.72 7.04
CA SER A 492 -3.72 -22.07 7.42
C SER A 492 -3.67 -23.34 8.30
N ASP A 493 -4.63 -23.53 9.21
CA ASP A 493 -4.70 -24.75 10.03
C ASP A 493 -4.88 -26.00 9.19
N LEU A 494 -5.75 -25.92 8.15
CA LEU A 494 -5.96 -27.05 7.23
C LEU A 494 -4.68 -27.38 6.47
N TYR A 495 -3.99 -26.35 5.97
CA TYR A 495 -2.73 -26.52 5.25
C TYR A 495 -1.62 -27.05 6.17
N ALA A 496 -1.54 -26.58 7.42
CA ALA A 496 -0.60 -27.10 8.41
C ALA A 496 -0.82 -28.58 8.74
N MET A 497 -2.06 -29.07 8.58
CA MET A 497 -2.42 -30.48 8.73
C MET A 497 -2.29 -31.27 7.41
N GLY A 498 -1.88 -30.65 6.30
CA GLY A 498 -1.84 -31.28 4.99
C GLY A 498 -3.21 -31.58 4.39
N ALA A 499 -4.27 -30.94 4.90
CA ALA A 499 -5.64 -31.13 4.42
C ALA A 499 -5.95 -30.15 3.26
N LYS A 500 -6.76 -30.65 2.29
CA LYS A 500 -7.30 -29.84 1.20
C LYS A 500 -8.60 -29.19 1.67
N PRO A 501 -8.73 -27.84 1.64
CA PRO A 501 -9.99 -27.18 1.94
C PRO A 501 -11.13 -27.64 1.03
N GLN A 502 -12.34 -27.80 1.59
CA GLN A 502 -13.53 -28.26 0.87
C GLN A 502 -14.69 -27.28 1.00
N SER A 503 -14.98 -26.80 2.22
CA SER A 503 -16.10 -25.91 2.46
C SER A 503 -15.82 -24.92 3.60
N VAL A 504 -16.50 -23.77 3.55
CA VAL A 504 -16.39 -22.69 4.54
C VAL A 504 -17.79 -22.21 4.93
N LEU A 505 -18.01 -21.99 6.22
CA LEU A 505 -19.14 -21.26 6.78
C LEU A 505 -18.65 -19.93 7.34
N ALA A 506 -19.38 -18.84 7.08
CA ALA A 506 -19.00 -17.51 7.54
C ALA A 506 -19.94 -16.96 8.62
N MET A 507 -19.38 -16.42 9.70
CA MET A 507 -20.10 -15.64 10.71
C MET A 507 -19.60 -14.20 10.66
N VAL A 508 -20.50 -13.27 10.34
CA VAL A 508 -20.14 -11.88 10.02
C VAL A 508 -20.76 -10.90 11.01
N GLN A 509 -19.96 -9.99 11.54
CA GLN A 509 -20.42 -8.81 12.27
C GLN A 509 -20.32 -7.58 11.36
N VAL A 510 -21.46 -6.91 11.11
CA VAL A 510 -21.54 -5.74 10.24
C VAL A 510 -21.81 -4.51 11.08
N PRO A 511 -21.04 -3.41 10.92
CA PRO A 511 -21.28 -2.16 11.63
C PRO A 511 -22.70 -1.60 11.42
N TYR A 512 -23.24 -0.91 12.44
CA TYR A 512 -24.53 -0.25 12.33
C TYR A 512 -24.54 0.74 11.16
N GLY A 513 -25.61 0.69 10.36
CA GLY A 513 -25.76 1.54 9.18
C GLY A 513 -27.14 1.39 8.56
N THR A 514 -27.43 2.20 7.54
CA THR A 514 -28.63 1.97 6.72
C THR A 514 -28.53 0.60 6.01
N PRO A 515 -29.63 -0.03 5.64
CA PRO A 515 -29.62 -1.33 4.97
C PRO A 515 -28.70 -1.38 3.75
N ALA A 516 -28.68 -0.31 2.92
CA ALA A 516 -27.80 -0.22 1.76
C ALA A 516 -26.33 -0.22 2.16
N LYS A 517 -25.91 0.54 3.19
CA LYS A 517 -24.51 0.63 3.64
C LYS A 517 -24.03 -0.66 4.32
N GLN A 518 -24.93 -1.39 4.96
CA GLN A 518 -24.68 -2.71 5.50
C GLN A 518 -24.51 -3.75 4.37
N ALA A 519 -25.40 -3.70 3.36
CA ALA A 519 -25.29 -4.55 2.18
C ALA A 519 -23.97 -4.36 1.42
N ASP A 520 -23.50 -3.10 1.25
CA ASP A 520 -22.18 -2.81 0.62
C ASP A 520 -21.01 -3.41 1.41
N THR A 521 -21.08 -3.31 2.75
CA THR A 521 -20.04 -3.88 3.60
C THR A 521 -20.02 -5.41 3.52
N LEU A 522 -21.19 -6.04 3.59
CA LEU A 522 -21.33 -7.47 3.49
C LEU A 522 -20.95 -7.99 2.10
N TYR A 523 -21.34 -7.30 1.03
CA TYR A 523 -20.93 -7.59 -0.33
C TYR A 523 -19.42 -7.63 -0.47
N SER A 524 -18.72 -6.60 0.03
CA SER A 524 -17.25 -6.54 -0.03
C SER A 524 -16.58 -7.70 0.72
N LEU A 525 -17.12 -8.08 1.90
CA LEU A 525 -16.64 -9.25 2.65
C LEU A 525 -16.84 -10.56 1.87
N LEU A 526 -18.04 -10.76 1.33
CA LEU A 526 -18.38 -11.98 0.59
C LEU A 526 -17.54 -12.13 -0.68
N VAL A 527 -17.30 -11.03 -1.39
CA VAL A 527 -16.40 -11.02 -2.56
C VAL A 527 -14.97 -11.36 -2.15
N GLY A 528 -14.47 -10.81 -1.03
CA GLY A 528 -13.15 -11.13 -0.49
C GLY A 528 -13.00 -12.61 -0.12
N ILE A 529 -14.01 -13.20 0.51
CA ILE A 529 -14.03 -14.64 0.80
C ILE A 529 -14.05 -15.45 -0.50
N HIS A 530 -14.95 -15.13 -1.43
CA HIS A 530 -15.08 -15.83 -2.70
C HIS A 530 -13.78 -15.85 -3.49
N GLN A 531 -13.21 -14.69 -3.77
CA GLN A 531 -11.94 -14.59 -4.51
C GLN A 531 -10.79 -15.30 -3.79
N GLY A 532 -10.74 -15.21 -2.46
CA GLY A 532 -9.73 -15.90 -1.66
C GLY A 532 -9.86 -17.43 -1.67
N LEU A 533 -11.07 -17.98 -1.91
CA LEU A 533 -11.34 -19.41 -1.99
C LEU A 533 -11.01 -20.01 -3.36
N LEU A 534 -11.10 -19.23 -4.45
CA LEU A 534 -10.90 -19.72 -5.82
C LEU A 534 -9.64 -20.60 -6.00
N PRO A 535 -8.45 -20.20 -5.48
CA PRO A 535 -7.25 -21.04 -5.66
C PRO A 535 -7.32 -22.41 -4.96
N SER A 536 -8.10 -22.52 -3.88
CA SER A 536 -8.24 -23.77 -3.11
C SER A 536 -9.28 -24.71 -3.67
N GLY A 537 -10.22 -24.19 -4.48
CA GLY A 537 -11.39 -24.91 -4.94
C GLY A 537 -12.43 -25.20 -3.85
N ALA A 538 -12.26 -24.60 -2.66
CA ALA A 538 -13.24 -24.69 -1.58
C ALA A 538 -14.41 -23.72 -1.80
N LEU A 539 -15.55 -24.00 -1.19
CA LEU A 539 -16.78 -23.27 -1.40
C LEU A 539 -17.28 -22.60 -0.11
N LEU A 540 -17.78 -21.38 -0.23
CA LEU A 540 -18.64 -20.81 0.80
C LEU A 540 -20.01 -21.48 0.71
N VAL A 541 -20.42 -22.19 1.75
CA VAL A 541 -21.64 -23.02 1.74
C VAL A 541 -22.74 -22.48 2.64
N GLY A 542 -22.44 -21.50 3.48
CA GLY A 542 -23.40 -20.80 4.32
C GLY A 542 -22.80 -19.61 5.04
N SER A 543 -23.65 -18.70 5.47
CA SER A 543 -23.25 -17.52 6.25
C SER A 543 -24.33 -17.11 7.24
N HIS A 544 -23.88 -16.47 8.33
CA HIS A 544 -24.76 -15.82 9.30
C HIS A 544 -24.22 -14.42 9.59
N SER A 545 -25.06 -13.39 9.51
CA SER A 545 -24.64 -12.01 9.75
C SER A 545 -25.44 -11.38 10.89
N ILE A 546 -24.76 -10.59 11.71
CA ILE A 546 -25.36 -9.81 12.79
C ILE A 546 -24.87 -8.37 12.74
N GLN A 547 -25.70 -7.45 13.25
CA GLN A 547 -25.29 -6.07 13.45
C GLN A 547 -24.43 -5.96 14.73
N ALA A 548 -23.34 -5.19 14.67
CA ALA A 548 -22.43 -4.97 15.77
C ALA A 548 -21.83 -3.55 15.71
N ALA A 549 -21.11 -3.17 16.76
CA ALA A 549 -20.40 -1.89 16.75
C ALA A 549 -19.21 -1.87 15.81
N GLN A 550 -18.60 -3.02 15.56
CA GLN A 550 -17.39 -3.20 14.79
C GLN A 550 -17.57 -4.28 13.73
N LEU A 551 -16.75 -4.16 12.67
CA LEU A 551 -16.60 -5.22 11.69
C LEU A 551 -15.89 -6.40 12.31
N GLY A 552 -16.40 -7.60 12.10
CA GLY A 552 -15.78 -8.86 12.52
C GLY A 552 -16.12 -9.98 11.57
N LEU A 553 -15.26 -10.96 11.49
CA LEU A 553 -15.43 -12.13 10.64
C LEU A 553 -14.89 -13.38 11.34
N GLY A 554 -15.69 -14.41 11.35
CA GLY A 554 -15.29 -15.75 11.73
C GLY A 554 -15.58 -16.72 10.61
N LEU A 555 -14.72 -17.72 10.45
CA LEU A 555 -14.86 -18.74 9.43
C LEU A 555 -14.71 -20.12 10.07
N ALA A 556 -15.69 -20.98 9.87
CA ALA A 556 -15.54 -22.41 10.12
C ALA A 556 -15.12 -23.06 8.80
N CYS A 557 -13.88 -23.56 8.75
CA CYS A 557 -13.27 -24.13 7.57
C CYS A 557 -13.18 -25.65 7.71
N ASN A 558 -13.64 -26.37 6.69
CA ASN A 558 -13.61 -27.81 6.62
C ASN A 558 -12.75 -28.25 5.46
N GLY A 559 -11.89 -29.23 5.68
CA GLY A 559 -11.05 -29.84 4.68
C GLY A 559 -11.04 -31.35 4.74
N VAL A 560 -10.51 -31.99 3.74
CA VAL A 560 -10.37 -33.43 3.66
C VAL A 560 -8.91 -33.82 3.51
N ALA A 561 -8.55 -34.96 4.09
CA ALA A 561 -7.19 -35.49 3.99
C ALA A 561 -7.22 -37.04 4.05
N HIS A 562 -6.20 -37.67 3.47
CA HIS A 562 -5.96 -39.09 3.72
C HIS A 562 -5.35 -39.24 5.12
N PRO A 563 -5.85 -40.17 5.98
CA PRO A 563 -5.40 -40.29 7.36
C PRO A 563 -3.89 -40.54 7.51
N ASP A 564 -3.28 -41.28 6.57
CA ASP A 564 -1.85 -41.59 6.57
C ASP A 564 -0.96 -40.45 6.03
N ARG A 565 -1.55 -39.38 5.48
CA ARG A 565 -0.82 -38.21 4.93
C ARG A 565 -1.01 -36.94 5.76
N LEU A 566 -1.63 -37.06 6.92
CA LEU A 566 -1.80 -35.92 7.83
C LEU A 566 -0.44 -35.46 8.35
N LEU A 567 -0.16 -34.19 8.15
CA LEU A 567 0.91 -33.51 8.87
C LEU A 567 0.48 -33.23 10.31
N ARG A 568 1.39 -33.40 11.26
CA ARG A 568 1.13 -33.21 12.68
C ARG A 568 2.23 -32.36 13.32
N LYS A 569 2.00 -31.87 14.51
CA LYS A 569 3.04 -31.20 15.30
C LYS A 569 4.11 -32.18 15.81
N GLY A 570 3.77 -33.44 16.03
CA GLY A 570 4.71 -34.48 16.40
C GLY A 570 5.27 -35.22 15.19
N GLY A 571 6.50 -35.74 15.34
CA GLY A 571 7.19 -36.49 14.28
C GLY A 571 8.57 -35.96 13.91
N MET A 572 9.06 -34.89 14.57
CA MET A 572 10.38 -34.32 14.34
C MET A 572 11.48 -35.37 14.59
N GLY A 573 12.36 -35.57 13.63
CA GLY A 573 13.52 -36.46 13.72
C GLY A 573 14.81 -35.70 14.10
N VAL A 574 15.67 -36.35 14.89
CA VAL A 574 17.02 -35.78 15.20
C VAL A 574 17.80 -35.60 13.90
N GLY A 575 18.34 -34.38 13.70
CA GLY A 575 19.03 -33.99 12.48
C GLY A 575 18.17 -33.27 11.46
N ASP A 576 16.84 -33.26 11.61
CA ASP A 576 15.94 -32.51 10.74
C ASP A 576 16.23 -31.01 10.81
N GLY A 577 16.17 -30.32 9.67
CA GLY A 577 16.22 -28.87 9.61
C GLY A 577 14.86 -28.24 9.86
N LEU A 578 14.83 -27.11 10.57
CA LEU A 578 13.64 -26.36 10.89
C LEU A 578 13.47 -25.20 9.90
N ILE A 579 12.41 -25.22 9.09
CA ILE A 579 12.09 -24.19 8.10
C ILE A 579 10.93 -23.32 8.58
N LEU A 580 11.08 -22.00 8.44
CA LEU A 580 10.00 -21.01 8.54
C LEU A 580 9.73 -20.43 7.16
N THR A 581 8.47 -20.50 6.70
CA THR A 581 8.12 -20.14 5.31
C THR A 581 7.84 -18.66 5.08
N GLN A 582 7.52 -17.90 6.12
CA GLN A 582 7.18 -16.47 6.03
C GLN A 582 7.81 -15.67 7.18
N PRO A 583 8.05 -14.35 7.00
CA PRO A 583 8.68 -13.51 8.00
C PRO A 583 7.76 -13.22 9.21
N LEU A 584 8.42 -12.90 10.33
CA LEU A 584 7.79 -12.52 11.61
C LEU A 584 7.67 -10.99 11.72
N GLY A 585 6.76 -10.51 12.59
CA GLY A 585 6.67 -9.10 12.96
C GLY A 585 5.29 -8.45 12.79
N THR A 586 4.24 -9.21 12.42
CA THR A 586 2.90 -8.62 12.24
C THR A 586 2.34 -8.04 13.53
N GLY A 587 2.60 -8.68 14.69
CA GLY A 587 2.08 -8.22 15.97
C GLY A 587 2.61 -6.84 16.38
N THR A 588 3.93 -6.64 16.34
CA THR A 588 4.54 -5.35 16.66
C THR A 588 4.19 -4.27 15.66
N LEU A 589 4.15 -4.60 14.34
CA LEU A 589 3.78 -3.66 13.28
C LEU A 589 2.35 -3.14 13.44
N PHE A 590 1.36 -4.02 13.66
CA PHE A 590 -0.02 -3.59 13.87
C PHE A 590 -0.23 -2.89 15.22
N ALA A 591 0.53 -3.25 16.26
CA ALA A 591 0.55 -2.50 17.51
C ALA A 591 1.07 -1.06 17.32
N ALA A 592 2.06 -0.87 16.43
CA ALA A 592 2.55 0.46 16.06
C ALA A 592 1.54 1.20 15.16
N ASP A 593 0.89 0.52 14.21
CA ASP A 593 -0.12 1.09 13.34
C ASP A 593 -1.32 1.62 14.14
N MET A 594 -1.81 0.87 15.10
CA MET A 594 -2.90 1.31 16.01
C MET A 594 -2.55 2.56 16.82
N ARG A 595 -1.26 2.82 17.05
CA ARG A 595 -0.74 4.03 17.73
C ARG A 595 -0.40 5.16 16.75
N GLY A 596 -0.55 4.95 15.43
CA GLY A 596 -0.14 5.91 14.39
C GLY A 596 1.38 6.07 14.27
N LEU A 597 2.17 5.09 14.72
CA LEU A 597 3.63 5.11 14.74
C LEU A 597 4.27 4.24 13.66
N ALA A 598 3.51 3.35 13.01
CA ALA A 598 3.99 2.56 11.89
C ALA A 598 4.01 3.37 10.59
N ARG A 599 5.01 3.12 9.75
CA ARG A 599 5.03 3.67 8.39
C ARG A 599 4.08 2.87 7.50
N GLY A 600 3.34 3.58 6.65
CA GLY A 600 2.35 2.95 5.78
C GLY A 600 2.94 1.86 4.89
N ARG A 601 4.17 2.04 4.36
CA ARG A 601 4.85 1.02 3.56
C ARG A 601 5.18 -0.27 4.32
N TRP A 602 5.45 -0.20 5.64
CA TRP A 602 5.65 -1.39 6.46
C TRP A 602 4.35 -2.17 6.62
N ILE A 603 3.26 -1.45 6.86
CA ILE A 603 1.93 -2.05 6.97
C ILE A 603 1.46 -2.61 5.63
N ALA A 604 1.69 -1.89 4.51
CA ALA A 604 1.36 -2.38 3.17
C ALA A 604 2.09 -3.71 2.87
N ALA A 605 3.40 -3.80 3.15
CA ALA A 605 4.17 -5.03 2.98
C ALA A 605 3.69 -6.17 3.91
N ALA A 606 3.33 -5.86 5.15
CA ALA A 606 2.76 -6.84 6.07
C ALA A 606 1.39 -7.36 5.58
N LEU A 607 0.53 -6.48 5.07
CA LEU A 607 -0.78 -6.85 4.51
C LEU A 607 -0.63 -7.72 3.26
N GLU A 608 0.31 -7.39 2.36
CA GLU A 608 0.64 -8.20 1.19
C GLU A 608 1.09 -9.61 1.59
N GLN A 609 1.93 -9.72 2.65
CA GLN A 609 2.35 -11.00 3.19
C GLN A 609 1.17 -11.77 3.82
N MET A 610 0.26 -11.11 4.52
CA MET A 610 -0.86 -11.74 5.21
C MET A 610 -1.93 -12.32 4.27
N VAL A 611 -2.02 -11.85 3.03
CA VAL A 611 -2.90 -12.43 2.01
C VAL A 611 -2.24 -13.56 1.22
N GLN A 612 -0.94 -13.80 1.42
CA GLN A 612 -0.26 -14.93 0.82
C GLN A 612 -0.77 -16.25 1.44
N SER A 613 -1.26 -17.16 0.61
CA SER A 613 -1.77 -18.47 1.06
C SER A 613 -0.62 -19.37 1.52
N ASN A 614 -0.86 -20.20 2.52
CA ASN A 614 0.05 -21.29 2.90
C ASN A 614 -0.13 -22.57 2.04
N GLN A 615 -1.02 -22.57 1.06
CA GLN A 615 -1.34 -23.73 0.20
C GLN A 615 -0.11 -24.26 -0.53
N GLY A 616 0.60 -23.42 -1.28
CA GLY A 616 1.81 -23.82 -2.02
C GLY A 616 2.92 -24.30 -1.10
N ALA A 617 3.12 -23.60 0.03
CA ALA A 617 4.11 -24.01 1.03
C ALA A 617 3.80 -25.41 1.58
N ALA A 618 2.56 -25.70 1.96
CA ALA A 618 2.16 -27.01 2.46
C ALA A 618 2.37 -28.12 1.44
N ALA A 619 2.06 -27.88 0.16
CA ALA A 619 2.29 -28.83 -0.92
C ALA A 619 3.79 -29.13 -1.10
N VAL A 620 4.65 -28.09 -1.08
CA VAL A 620 6.11 -28.28 -1.15
C VAL A 620 6.63 -29.05 0.06
N LEU A 621 6.21 -28.69 1.27
CA LEU A 621 6.63 -29.37 2.49
C LEU A 621 6.25 -30.86 2.48
N GLN A 622 5.03 -31.19 2.05
CA GLN A 622 4.60 -32.58 1.90
C GLN A 622 5.42 -33.35 0.84
N ALA A 623 5.70 -32.74 -0.30
CA ALA A 623 6.50 -33.35 -1.36
C ALA A 623 7.93 -33.67 -0.91
N HIS A 624 8.47 -32.86 0.03
CA HIS A 624 9.81 -33.06 0.60
C HIS A 624 9.78 -33.75 1.97
N GLN A 625 8.73 -34.53 2.23
CA GLN A 625 8.62 -35.43 3.38
C GLN A 625 8.74 -34.71 4.74
N ALA A 626 8.08 -33.56 4.88
CA ALA A 626 8.03 -32.87 6.17
C ALA A 626 7.63 -33.82 7.29
N THR A 627 8.43 -33.88 8.34
CA THR A 627 8.25 -34.82 9.48
C THR A 627 7.29 -34.26 10.51
N ALA A 628 7.21 -32.94 10.67
CA ALA A 628 6.25 -32.23 11.51
C ALA A 628 5.94 -30.86 10.91
N CYS A 629 4.73 -30.33 11.19
CA CYS A 629 4.30 -29.03 10.71
C CYS A 629 3.30 -28.38 11.67
N THR A 630 3.35 -27.04 11.77
CA THR A 630 2.34 -26.17 12.38
C THR A 630 2.34 -24.81 11.70
N ASP A 631 1.34 -23.99 11.91
CA ASP A 631 1.33 -22.60 11.50
C ASP A 631 1.72 -21.66 12.64
N ILE A 632 2.26 -20.49 12.30
CA ILE A 632 2.64 -19.48 13.30
C ILE A 632 1.55 -18.43 13.39
N LYS A 633 0.86 -18.41 14.53
CA LYS A 633 -0.24 -17.49 14.83
C LYS A 633 -0.03 -16.77 16.19
N GLY A 634 -1.11 -16.56 16.93
CA GLY A 634 -1.17 -15.76 18.14
C GLY A 634 -0.17 -16.13 19.26
N PHE A 635 0.29 -17.37 19.34
CA PHE A 635 1.28 -17.80 20.35
C PHE A 635 2.74 -17.51 20.00
N GLY A 636 2.99 -16.93 18.81
CA GLY A 636 4.33 -16.64 18.34
C GLY A 636 5.14 -17.89 17.96
N LEU A 637 6.38 -17.69 17.55
CA LEU A 637 7.26 -18.78 17.09
C LEU A 637 7.56 -19.76 18.22
N ILE A 638 8.01 -19.29 19.40
CA ILE A 638 8.40 -20.18 20.52
C ILE A 638 7.21 -20.96 21.04
N GLY A 639 6.03 -20.35 21.15
CA GLY A 639 4.83 -21.06 21.61
C GLY A 639 4.50 -22.26 20.73
N ARG A 640 4.51 -22.06 19.41
CA ARG A 640 4.24 -23.13 18.43
C ARG A 640 5.37 -24.15 18.34
N LEU A 641 6.62 -23.71 18.35
CA LEU A 641 7.77 -24.62 18.38
C LEU A 641 7.75 -25.51 19.63
N LEU A 642 7.39 -24.96 20.79
CA LEU A 642 7.29 -25.71 22.03
C LEU A 642 6.21 -26.82 21.97
N GLU A 643 5.09 -26.55 21.29
CA GLU A 643 4.08 -27.57 21.03
C GLU A 643 4.63 -28.74 20.17
N MET A 644 5.39 -28.42 19.09
CA MET A 644 6.04 -29.40 18.22
C MET A 644 7.09 -30.24 18.97
N VAL A 645 7.96 -29.57 19.71
CA VAL A 645 9.03 -30.19 20.49
C VAL A 645 8.47 -31.14 21.53
N ARG A 646 7.43 -30.75 22.28
CA ARG A 646 6.75 -31.60 23.27
C ARG A 646 6.08 -32.80 22.63
N ALA A 647 5.37 -32.62 21.51
CA ALA A 647 4.70 -33.69 20.78
C ALA A 647 5.69 -34.71 20.19
N SER A 648 6.89 -34.27 19.81
CA SER A 648 7.96 -35.11 19.25
C SER A 648 8.94 -35.64 20.27
N ARG A 649 8.96 -35.11 21.49
CA ARG A 649 9.91 -35.45 22.56
C ARG A 649 11.37 -35.27 22.17
N VAL A 650 11.68 -34.12 21.58
CA VAL A 650 13.02 -33.75 21.08
C VAL A 650 13.50 -32.42 21.67
N SER A 651 14.75 -32.06 21.42
CA SER A 651 15.31 -30.74 21.65
C SER A 651 15.69 -30.09 20.31
N VAL A 652 15.66 -28.75 20.26
CA VAL A 652 16.02 -27.98 19.05
C VAL A 652 17.02 -26.88 19.36
N ARG A 653 17.84 -26.56 18.35
CA ARG A 653 18.72 -25.41 18.33
C ARG A 653 18.16 -24.42 17.31
N LEU A 654 17.90 -23.19 17.78
CA LEU A 654 17.33 -22.11 16.97
C LEU A 654 18.40 -21.07 16.65
N GLU A 655 18.47 -20.64 15.41
CA GLU A 655 19.41 -19.63 14.89
C GLU A 655 18.72 -18.27 14.86
N LEU A 656 19.08 -17.37 15.79
CA LEU A 656 18.37 -16.11 15.97
C LEU A 656 18.55 -15.14 14.78
N ASP A 657 19.76 -15.11 14.21
CA ASP A 657 20.08 -14.26 13.05
C ASP A 657 19.42 -14.73 11.76
N ALA A 658 19.04 -16.01 11.68
CA ALA A 658 18.40 -16.59 10.51
C ALA A 658 16.90 -16.28 10.43
N LEU A 659 16.31 -15.65 11.45
CA LEU A 659 14.88 -15.33 11.45
C LEU A 659 14.53 -14.35 10.33
N PRO A 660 13.58 -14.70 9.45
CA PRO A 660 13.07 -13.75 8.46
C PRO A 660 12.15 -12.75 9.17
N VAL A 661 12.38 -11.45 8.90
CA VAL A 661 11.70 -10.36 9.63
C VAL A 661 11.09 -9.38 8.65
N LEU A 662 9.84 -8.98 8.91
CA LEU A 662 9.13 -7.95 8.16
C LEU A 662 9.84 -6.59 8.29
N ALA A 663 9.87 -5.84 7.20
CA ALA A 663 10.41 -4.49 7.21
C ALA A 663 9.67 -3.61 8.25
N GLY A 664 10.43 -2.92 9.09
CA GLY A 664 9.89 -2.08 10.15
C GLY A 664 9.64 -2.78 11.49
N ALA A 665 9.65 -4.11 11.55
CA ALA A 665 9.41 -4.82 12.82
C ALA A 665 10.54 -4.59 13.84
N ARG A 666 11.80 -4.60 13.40
CA ARG A 666 12.94 -4.27 14.28
C ARG A 666 12.89 -2.83 14.78
N GLU A 667 12.51 -1.91 13.90
CA GLU A 667 12.38 -0.48 14.22
C GLU A 667 11.25 -0.22 15.24
N THR A 668 10.13 -0.94 15.13
CA THR A 668 9.03 -0.83 16.09
C THR A 668 9.40 -1.43 17.45
N LEU A 669 10.06 -2.59 17.47
CA LEU A 669 10.57 -3.19 18.70
C LEU A 669 11.63 -2.32 19.39
N ALA A 670 12.54 -1.68 18.63
CA ALA A 670 13.53 -0.75 19.17
C ALA A 670 12.88 0.48 19.84
N GLN A 671 11.65 0.83 19.47
CA GLN A 671 10.84 1.85 20.14
C GLN A 671 10.06 1.32 21.36
N GLY A 672 10.24 0.06 21.73
CA GLY A 672 9.51 -0.58 22.83
C GLY A 672 8.06 -0.90 22.50
N ILE A 673 7.69 -0.95 21.21
CA ILE A 673 6.32 -1.24 20.79
C ILE A 673 6.16 -2.74 20.63
N VAL A 674 5.27 -3.31 21.41
CA VAL A 674 4.92 -4.75 21.38
C VAL A 674 3.42 -4.93 21.33
N SER A 675 2.96 -6.07 20.79
CA SER A 675 1.57 -6.48 20.83
C SER A 675 1.10 -6.72 22.26
N SER A 676 -0.18 -6.47 22.54
CA SER A 676 -0.80 -6.72 23.85
C SER A 676 -0.72 -8.19 24.31
N LEU A 677 -0.62 -9.13 23.38
CA LEU A 677 -0.52 -10.57 23.67
C LEU A 677 0.92 -11.02 23.95
N GLN A 678 1.94 -10.27 23.51
CA GLN A 678 3.34 -10.65 23.64
C GLN A 678 3.80 -10.88 25.10
N PRO A 679 3.39 -10.08 26.11
CA PRO A 679 3.76 -10.36 27.50
C PRO A 679 3.30 -11.73 27.99
N GLN A 680 2.15 -12.21 27.53
CA GLN A 680 1.66 -13.56 27.83
C GLN A 680 2.51 -14.62 27.12
N ASN A 681 2.83 -14.41 25.82
CA ASN A 681 3.67 -15.32 25.05
C ASN A 681 5.07 -15.46 25.62
N LEU A 682 5.61 -14.40 26.25
CA LEU A 682 6.92 -14.41 26.88
C LEU A 682 7.06 -15.47 28.02
N GLN A 683 5.95 -15.97 28.57
CA GLN A 683 5.99 -17.07 29.51
C GLN A 683 6.63 -18.34 28.93
N SER A 684 6.51 -18.56 27.61
CA SER A 684 7.15 -19.67 26.88
C SER A 684 8.68 -19.59 26.86
N ALA A 685 9.28 -18.44 27.19
CA ALA A 685 10.74 -18.27 27.31
C ALA A 685 11.37 -19.18 28.35
N GLN A 686 10.59 -19.71 29.31
CA GLN A 686 11.07 -20.67 30.30
C GLN A 686 11.57 -21.99 29.66
N ALA A 687 11.12 -22.29 28.42
CA ALA A 687 11.57 -23.46 27.67
C ALA A 687 12.94 -23.26 26.98
N ILE A 688 13.50 -22.06 27.03
CA ILE A 688 14.80 -21.73 26.43
C ILE A 688 15.90 -21.88 27.47
N ALA A 689 16.85 -22.79 27.23
CA ALA A 689 17.90 -23.15 28.21
C ALA A 689 18.88 -22.00 28.47
N ASN A 690 19.30 -21.30 27.44
CA ASN A 690 20.29 -20.20 27.49
C ASN A 690 19.67 -18.81 27.28
N ARG A 691 18.43 -18.61 27.72
CA ARG A 691 17.71 -17.35 27.54
C ARG A 691 18.43 -16.12 28.08
N ALA A 692 19.19 -16.28 29.17
CA ALA A 692 19.90 -15.17 29.81
C ALA A 692 20.94 -14.52 28.85
N ASP A 693 21.53 -15.31 27.94
CA ASP A 693 22.56 -14.87 27.02
C ASP A 693 21.98 -14.04 25.87
N TYR A 694 20.70 -14.25 25.53
CA TYR A 694 20.07 -13.66 24.35
C TYR A 694 18.91 -12.70 24.63
N GLN A 695 18.43 -12.58 25.89
CA GLN A 695 17.28 -11.73 26.21
C GLN A 695 17.49 -10.23 25.89
N ALA A 696 18.76 -9.77 25.79
CA ALA A 696 19.11 -8.42 25.38
C ALA A 696 19.28 -8.25 23.87
N HIS A 697 19.19 -9.33 23.08
CA HIS A 697 19.33 -9.26 21.63
C HIS A 697 18.11 -8.57 21.00
N PRO A 698 18.30 -7.66 20.00
CA PRO A 698 17.20 -6.92 19.38
C PRO A 698 16.09 -7.80 18.80
N ASP A 699 16.42 -8.96 18.26
CA ASP A 699 15.48 -9.88 17.64
C ASP A 699 14.83 -10.86 18.63
N TYR A 700 15.33 -10.93 19.90
CA TYR A 700 14.73 -11.81 20.89
C TYR A 700 13.23 -11.62 21.11
N PRO A 701 12.68 -10.40 21.14
CA PRO A 701 11.24 -10.19 21.27
C PRO A 701 10.41 -10.75 20.10
N LEU A 702 10.98 -10.88 18.88
CA LEU A 702 10.28 -11.44 17.71
C LEU A 702 9.88 -12.90 17.91
N LEU A 703 10.62 -13.63 18.73
CA LEU A 703 10.33 -15.03 19.07
C LEU A 703 8.94 -15.22 19.71
N PHE A 704 8.44 -14.18 20.35
CA PHE A 704 7.18 -14.17 21.11
C PHE A 704 6.10 -13.28 20.46
N ASP A 705 6.44 -12.62 19.35
CA ASP A 705 5.51 -11.72 18.66
C ASP A 705 4.34 -12.52 18.05
N PRO A 706 3.09 -12.23 18.42
CA PRO A 706 1.94 -12.92 17.83
C PRO A 706 1.83 -12.59 16.36
N GLN A 707 1.54 -13.60 15.52
CA GLN A 707 1.36 -13.41 14.10
C GLN A 707 -0.12 -13.51 13.71
N THR A 708 -0.54 -12.69 12.75
CA THR A 708 -1.83 -12.85 12.07
C THR A 708 -1.56 -13.28 10.65
N ALA A 709 -2.14 -14.40 10.21
CA ALA A 709 -1.89 -15.03 8.92
C ALA A 709 -0.38 -15.24 8.64
N GLY A 710 0.33 -15.80 9.62
CA GLY A 710 1.76 -16.12 9.50
C GLY A 710 2.01 -17.39 8.67
N GLY A 711 3.29 -17.71 8.49
CA GLY A 711 3.75 -18.85 7.72
C GLY A 711 3.66 -20.19 8.44
N LEU A 712 4.12 -21.22 7.75
CA LEU A 712 4.28 -22.57 8.30
C LEU A 712 5.67 -22.72 8.92
N LEU A 713 5.72 -23.43 10.05
CA LEU A 713 6.92 -23.95 10.68
C LEU A 713 6.94 -25.45 10.49
N ALA A 714 7.94 -25.96 9.83
CA ALA A 714 8.05 -27.39 9.54
C ALA A 714 9.46 -27.93 9.74
N THR A 715 9.58 -29.22 10.01
CA THR A 715 10.84 -29.94 10.01
C THR A 715 10.98 -30.81 8.76
N ILE A 716 12.16 -30.78 8.15
CA ILE A 716 12.48 -31.47 6.90
C ILE A 716 13.75 -32.29 7.12
N PRO A 717 13.80 -33.57 6.65
CA PRO A 717 15.00 -34.39 6.70
C PRO A 717 16.19 -33.66 6.07
N ALA A 718 17.37 -33.72 6.71
CA ALA A 718 18.56 -32.98 6.30
C ALA A 718 18.91 -33.17 4.81
N ALA A 719 18.69 -34.38 4.27
CA ALA A 719 18.97 -34.70 2.87
C ALA A 719 18.08 -33.96 1.86
N GLN A 720 16.87 -33.51 2.29
CA GLN A 720 15.88 -32.82 1.45
C GLN A 720 15.81 -31.31 1.69
N LEU A 721 16.55 -30.82 2.68
CA LEU A 721 16.42 -29.45 3.20
C LEU A 721 16.72 -28.38 2.13
N GLY A 722 17.81 -28.58 1.36
CA GLY A 722 18.23 -27.64 0.31
C GLY A 722 17.22 -27.56 -0.84
N ASP A 723 16.77 -28.73 -1.31
CA ASP A 723 15.81 -28.82 -2.43
C ASP A 723 14.44 -28.26 -2.03
N CYS A 724 14.00 -28.55 -0.79
CA CYS A 724 12.78 -27.98 -0.23
C CYS A 724 12.81 -26.45 -0.18
N LEU A 725 13.92 -25.89 0.29
CA LEU A 725 14.08 -24.43 0.37
C LEU A 725 14.08 -23.77 -1.02
N GLN A 726 14.74 -24.40 -1.99
CA GLN A 726 14.72 -23.93 -3.38
C GLN A 726 13.30 -23.99 -3.99
N ALA A 727 12.57 -25.07 -3.76
CA ALA A 727 11.20 -25.24 -4.22
C ALA A 727 10.24 -24.22 -3.59
N LEU A 728 10.36 -23.96 -2.27
CA LEU A 728 9.59 -22.92 -1.59
C LEU A 728 9.81 -21.53 -2.21
N ARG A 729 11.07 -21.18 -2.52
CA ARG A 729 11.39 -19.90 -3.15
C ARG A 729 10.86 -19.79 -4.57
N ALA A 730 10.89 -20.87 -5.33
CA ALA A 730 10.33 -20.94 -6.68
C ALA A 730 8.79 -20.78 -6.68
N GLU A 731 8.11 -21.26 -5.62
CA GLU A 731 6.67 -21.11 -5.39
C GLU A 731 6.28 -19.72 -4.83
N GLY A 732 7.23 -18.79 -4.72
CA GLY A 732 6.96 -17.41 -4.28
C GLY A 732 7.18 -17.15 -2.77
N TYR A 733 7.66 -18.12 -1.99
CA TYR A 733 8.02 -17.92 -0.59
C TYR A 733 9.48 -17.47 -0.48
N GLY A 734 9.80 -16.30 -1.06
CA GLY A 734 11.17 -15.79 -1.15
C GLY A 734 11.87 -15.58 0.20
N ALA A 735 11.10 -15.35 1.26
CA ALA A 735 11.60 -15.20 2.62
C ALA A 735 11.80 -16.52 3.37
N ALA A 736 11.42 -17.67 2.78
CA ALA A 736 11.58 -18.97 3.42
C ALA A 736 13.06 -19.26 3.75
N THR A 737 13.32 -19.71 4.97
CA THR A 737 14.68 -19.95 5.46
C THR A 737 14.72 -21.05 6.51
N VAL A 738 15.90 -21.66 6.65
CA VAL A 738 16.21 -22.56 7.75
C VAL A 738 16.52 -21.72 8.97
N ILE A 739 15.82 -21.97 10.06
CA ILE A 739 15.94 -21.21 11.32
C ILE A 739 16.50 -22.06 12.48
N GLY A 740 16.89 -23.30 12.22
CA GLY A 740 17.42 -24.18 13.25
C GLY A 740 17.42 -25.64 12.87
N GLN A 741 17.72 -26.50 13.86
CA GLN A 741 17.86 -27.94 13.69
C GLN A 741 17.38 -28.70 14.95
N VAL A 742 16.83 -29.89 14.74
CA VAL A 742 16.52 -30.84 15.80
C VAL A 742 17.81 -31.52 16.30
N THR A 743 18.12 -31.40 17.59
CA THR A 743 19.45 -31.74 18.10
C THR A 743 19.54 -33.03 18.95
N GLY A 744 18.44 -33.45 19.55
CA GLY A 744 18.50 -34.65 20.43
C GLY A 744 17.20 -34.91 21.16
N GLU A 745 17.23 -35.79 22.15
CA GLU A 745 16.08 -36.11 23.01
C GLU A 745 15.64 -34.95 23.89
N ALA A 746 14.38 -35.00 24.35
CA ALA A 746 13.79 -33.96 25.14
C ALA A 746 14.53 -33.68 26.45
N SER A 747 14.78 -32.39 26.72
CA SER A 747 15.26 -31.88 28.00
C SER A 747 14.18 -31.06 28.73
N ALA A 748 14.42 -30.68 29.96
CA ALA A 748 13.53 -29.79 30.71
C ALA A 748 13.37 -28.42 30.04
N GLN A 749 14.42 -27.95 29.36
CA GLN A 749 14.45 -26.74 28.54
C GLN A 749 14.91 -27.12 27.12
N PRO A 750 13.95 -27.54 26.27
CA PRO A 750 14.29 -28.22 25.03
C PRO A 750 14.73 -27.27 23.88
N ILE A 751 14.75 -25.99 24.12
CA ILE A 751 15.13 -25.01 23.09
C ILE A 751 16.44 -24.33 23.49
N THR A 752 17.43 -24.32 22.62
CA THR A 752 18.65 -23.52 22.72
C THR A 752 18.74 -22.52 21.60
N ILE A 753 19.24 -21.33 21.87
CA ILE A 753 19.47 -20.28 20.88
C ILE A 753 20.97 -20.22 20.57
N GLN A 754 21.29 -19.95 19.31
CA GLN A 754 22.65 -19.60 18.89
C GLN A 754 22.64 -18.46 17.86
N MET A 755 23.81 -17.85 17.66
CA MET A 755 24.11 -16.98 16.52
C MET A 755 24.88 -17.80 15.48
N LEU A 756 24.71 -17.47 14.20
CA LEU A 756 25.49 -18.09 13.10
C LEU A 756 26.95 -17.66 13.14
#